data_4bf469c8cc77d6c3de90111c50c9f8b5
#
_entry.id   4bf469c8cc77d6c3de90111c50c9f8b5
#
_cell.length_a   1.000
_cell.length_b   1.000
_cell.length_c   1.000
_cell.angle_alpha   90.00
_cell.angle_beta   90.00
_cell.angle_gamma   90.00
#
_symmetry.space_group_name_H-M   'P 1'
#
loop_
_entity.id
_entity.type
_entity.pdbx_description
1 polymer ?
#
loop_
_entity_poly.entity_id
_entity_poly.type
_entity_poly.pdbx_seq_one_letter_code
_entity_poly.pdbx_strand_id
1 'polypeptide(L)'
;MAKITKEDALRYHEGKRPGKIEVVPTKPYFTQNDLSLAYSPGVAEPCLEIQKNPQDAYRYTDKGNLVAVISNGTAVLGLGNIGALSGKPVMEGKGLLFKIYAGIDVFDIEVDESNPDKFVEAVKAIAPTFGGINLEDIKAPECFEIERRLKEELDIPVMHDDQHGTAIISAAGMLNALEVNGKDISTIKVVVNGAGAAAISCARLYVALGVKKENIVMLDSKGVINTKRERLTPEKIEFATTRDDIHTLEEAIVGADLFLGLSKGNILTKEMVRSMASDPIVFALANPVPEISYEDAMESRPDVLISTGRSDYPNQINNVIGFPYIFRGALDTAATAINEEMKLAAVRAIADLAKQPVPEIVNEVYHVNNLTFGREYFIPKPVDPRLLTEVSAAVARAAIESGVARKSIDDWDRYKEHLREFMGRESKLTQQIHDTARSHPKRVVFAEGAHPSMMKAAVQAKEEGICHPILLGNDERIAKLAKELDLSLEGIEVVNLRHDREASRRERYARILNDKRQREGYTFEEANDKMFERNYFGMMMVETGDADAFITGLYTKYSNTIKVAKEVIGLQDGFDHFATMHILNSKKGTYFVADTLINRSPDTKTLVDIARLSEKALHFFNHEPVMAMVSYSNFGSDKGGSAGDVHEAIEILHREHPNWLIDGEMQVNVALNRELRDSKYPFSRLYGKDVNTLIFPCLSAANSSYKMLQALSPDTEIFGPIQMGLNKPIHFIDFESSVQDILNVTAIAVIDAITNEKK
;
A
#
# COMPACT_ATOMS: atom_id res chain seq x y z
N MET A 1 2.55 -20.02 -9.96
CA MET A 1 1.08 -19.97 -9.69
C MET A 1 0.41 -21.22 -10.27
N ALA A 2 -0.66 -21.74 -9.61
CA ALA A 2 -1.45 -22.82 -10.17
C ALA A 2 -2.11 -22.36 -11.50
N LYS A 3 -2.14 -23.25 -12.51
CA LYS A 3 -2.75 -22.95 -13.80
C LYS A 3 -4.28 -22.85 -13.62
N ILE A 4 -4.85 -21.67 -13.87
CA ILE A 4 -6.29 -21.43 -13.78
C ILE A 4 -7.00 -22.27 -14.86
N THR A 5 -7.97 -23.10 -14.45
CA THR A 5 -8.79 -23.89 -15.36
C THR A 5 -10.03 -23.12 -15.83
N LYS A 6 -10.68 -23.62 -16.89
CA LYS A 6 -11.96 -23.07 -17.35
C LYS A 6 -13.03 -23.15 -16.26
N GLU A 7 -13.07 -24.26 -15.54
CA GLU A 7 -14.03 -24.53 -14.45
C GLU A 7 -13.80 -23.55 -13.28
N ASP A 8 -12.56 -23.25 -12.93
CA ASP A 8 -12.22 -22.27 -11.88
C ASP A 8 -12.72 -20.88 -12.26
N ALA A 9 -12.49 -20.46 -13.51
CA ALA A 9 -12.93 -19.17 -14.00
C ALA A 9 -14.47 -19.05 -14.03
N LEU A 10 -15.18 -20.06 -14.50
CA LEU A 10 -16.65 -20.06 -14.49
C LEU A 10 -17.23 -20.05 -13.08
N ARG A 11 -16.68 -20.87 -12.18
CA ARG A 11 -17.09 -20.92 -10.76
C ARG A 11 -16.90 -19.58 -10.05
N TYR A 12 -15.79 -18.88 -10.34
CA TYR A 12 -15.52 -17.54 -9.78
C TYR A 12 -16.61 -16.54 -10.16
N HIS A 13 -17.12 -16.57 -11.40
CA HIS A 13 -18.12 -15.62 -11.88
C HIS A 13 -19.55 -16.01 -11.47
N GLU A 14 -19.84 -17.31 -11.28
CA GLU A 14 -21.16 -17.78 -10.84
C GLU A 14 -21.44 -17.49 -9.36
N GLY A 15 -20.60 -17.94 -8.43
CA GLY A 15 -20.68 -17.74 -6.98
C GLY A 15 -22.09 -17.81 -6.35
N LYS A 16 -22.23 -17.40 -5.11
CA LYS A 16 -23.55 -17.19 -4.48
C LYS A 16 -24.30 -15.98 -5.06
N ARG A 17 -23.56 -14.99 -5.52
CA ARG A 17 -24.03 -13.80 -6.21
C ARG A 17 -23.22 -13.67 -7.48
N PRO A 18 -23.83 -13.80 -8.66
CA PRO A 18 -23.15 -13.63 -9.93
C PRO A 18 -22.59 -12.22 -10.13
N GLY A 19 -21.54 -12.11 -10.93
CA GLY A 19 -20.88 -10.84 -11.24
C GLY A 19 -19.84 -10.43 -10.20
N LYS A 20 -19.22 -9.26 -10.39
CA LYS A 20 -18.08 -8.77 -9.60
C LYS A 20 -18.35 -7.44 -8.90
N ILE A 21 -19.46 -6.77 -9.20
CA ILE A 21 -19.79 -5.44 -8.68
C ILE A 21 -21.15 -5.44 -8.01
N GLU A 22 -21.33 -4.54 -7.05
CA GLU A 22 -22.61 -4.24 -6.44
C GLU A 22 -22.73 -2.75 -6.12
N VAL A 23 -23.96 -2.24 -6.03
CA VAL A 23 -24.25 -0.88 -5.59
C VAL A 23 -24.74 -0.93 -4.16
N VAL A 24 -24.09 -0.19 -3.26
CA VAL A 24 -24.43 -0.13 -1.84
C VAL A 24 -24.66 1.32 -1.40
N PRO A 25 -25.59 1.58 -0.45
CA PRO A 25 -25.82 2.90 0.09
C PRO A 25 -24.60 3.43 0.87
N THR A 26 -24.28 4.71 0.71
CA THR A 26 -23.19 5.40 1.42
C THR A 26 -23.70 6.25 2.60
N LYS A 27 -25.03 6.39 2.77
CA LYS A 27 -25.68 7.17 3.82
C LYS A 27 -26.47 6.25 4.74
N PRO A 28 -26.70 6.65 6.02
CA PRO A 28 -27.61 5.95 6.92
C PRO A 28 -29.02 5.88 6.32
N TYR A 29 -29.75 4.76 6.59
CA TYR A 29 -31.11 4.51 6.09
C TYR A 29 -31.98 3.78 7.10
N PHE A 30 -31.65 3.87 8.40
CA PHE A 30 -32.29 3.08 9.46
C PHE A 30 -33.44 3.81 10.12
N THR A 31 -33.53 5.13 10.01
CA THR A 31 -34.57 5.94 10.64
C THR A 31 -35.48 6.63 9.62
N GLN A 32 -36.70 7.00 10.06
CA GLN A 32 -37.62 7.79 9.21
C GLN A 32 -37.00 9.13 8.81
N ASN A 33 -36.20 9.74 9.68
CA ASN A 33 -35.48 10.95 9.39
C ASN A 33 -34.46 10.76 8.28
N ASP A 34 -33.68 9.67 8.32
CA ASP A 34 -32.71 9.35 7.28
C ASP A 34 -33.39 9.23 5.91
N LEU A 35 -34.52 8.52 5.85
CA LEU A 35 -35.30 8.35 4.62
C LEU A 35 -35.87 9.68 4.11
N SER A 36 -36.31 10.56 5.01
CA SER A 36 -36.82 11.90 4.65
C SER A 36 -35.72 12.81 4.11
N LEU A 37 -34.49 12.70 4.61
CA LEU A 37 -33.33 13.41 4.09
C LEU A 37 -32.84 12.81 2.78
N ALA A 38 -32.82 11.49 2.66
CA ALA A 38 -32.30 10.79 1.49
C ALA A 38 -33.21 10.89 0.26
N TYR A 39 -34.53 11.02 0.46
CA TYR A 39 -35.49 11.07 -0.65
C TYR A 39 -36.46 12.25 -0.49
N SER A 40 -37.70 12.05 -0.06
CA SER A 40 -38.71 13.13 0.02
C SER A 40 -38.99 13.50 1.47
N PRO A 41 -38.95 14.79 1.84
CA PRO A 41 -38.79 16.01 1.00
C PRO A 41 -37.34 16.49 0.83
N GLY A 42 -36.37 15.97 1.60
CA GLY A 42 -35.02 16.51 1.73
C GLY A 42 -34.22 16.62 0.43
N VAL A 43 -34.44 15.71 -0.52
CA VAL A 43 -33.71 15.64 -1.80
C VAL A 43 -33.97 16.84 -2.73
N ALA A 44 -35.05 17.60 -2.48
CA ALA A 44 -35.37 18.78 -3.30
C ALA A 44 -34.28 19.87 -3.19
N GLU A 45 -33.71 20.08 -2.01
CA GLU A 45 -32.72 21.13 -1.78
C GLU A 45 -31.44 20.96 -2.62
N PRO A 46 -30.73 19.81 -2.59
CA PRO A 46 -29.59 19.61 -3.47
C PRO A 46 -29.94 19.69 -4.97
N CYS A 47 -31.14 19.25 -5.38
CA CYS A 47 -31.58 19.45 -6.77
C CYS A 47 -31.66 20.93 -7.18
N LEU A 48 -32.19 21.77 -6.32
CA LEU A 48 -32.29 23.21 -6.56
C LEU A 48 -30.91 23.89 -6.57
N GLU A 49 -29.98 23.45 -5.71
CA GLU A 49 -28.62 24.00 -5.72
C GLU A 49 -27.87 23.60 -7.00
N ILE A 50 -27.97 22.33 -7.44
CA ILE A 50 -27.39 21.89 -8.70
C ILE A 50 -28.01 22.62 -9.90
N GLN A 51 -29.31 22.90 -9.88
CA GLN A 51 -29.95 23.65 -10.95
C GLN A 51 -29.39 25.08 -11.05
N LYS A 52 -29.08 25.71 -9.92
CA LYS A 52 -28.47 27.07 -9.87
C LYS A 52 -27.02 27.04 -10.32
N ASN A 53 -26.25 26.02 -9.88
CA ASN A 53 -24.86 25.85 -10.20
C ASN A 53 -24.57 24.37 -10.51
N PRO A 54 -24.45 23.97 -11.79
CA PRO A 54 -24.18 22.56 -12.18
C PRO A 54 -22.92 21.93 -11.57
N GLN A 55 -21.93 22.75 -11.17
CA GLN A 55 -20.72 22.24 -10.51
C GLN A 55 -20.99 21.68 -9.12
N ASP A 56 -22.09 22.04 -8.48
CA ASP A 56 -22.51 21.51 -7.19
C ASP A 56 -22.94 20.02 -7.28
N ALA A 57 -23.11 19.48 -8.49
CA ALA A 57 -23.26 18.03 -8.68
C ALA A 57 -22.07 17.25 -8.12
N TYR A 58 -20.85 17.78 -8.22
CA TYR A 58 -19.63 17.16 -7.63
C TYR A 58 -19.59 17.23 -6.10
N ARG A 59 -20.48 18.02 -5.47
CA ARG A 59 -20.59 18.18 -4.02
C ARG A 59 -21.71 17.34 -3.42
N TYR A 60 -22.83 17.23 -4.13
CA TYR A 60 -24.06 16.65 -3.60
C TYR A 60 -24.39 15.26 -4.15
N THR A 61 -23.64 14.79 -5.16
CA THR A 61 -23.80 13.45 -5.75
C THR A 61 -22.47 12.70 -5.81
N ASP A 62 -22.51 11.44 -6.19
CA ASP A 62 -21.34 10.60 -6.42
C ASP A 62 -20.60 10.88 -7.74
N LYS A 63 -21.10 11.82 -8.57
CA LYS A 63 -20.49 12.18 -9.86
C LYS A 63 -18.98 12.38 -9.79
N GLY A 64 -18.48 12.98 -8.71
CA GLY A 64 -17.05 13.24 -8.51
C GLY A 64 -16.18 11.99 -8.32
N ASN A 65 -16.78 10.83 -8.04
CA ASN A 65 -16.10 9.55 -7.84
C ASN A 65 -16.60 8.44 -8.76
N LEU A 66 -17.48 8.73 -9.71
CA LEU A 66 -18.12 7.74 -10.57
C LEU A 66 -17.59 7.82 -12.00
N VAL A 67 -17.04 6.69 -12.50
CA VAL A 67 -16.54 6.53 -13.87
C VAL A 67 -17.45 5.58 -14.64
N ALA A 68 -17.76 5.91 -15.90
CA ALA A 68 -18.34 4.94 -16.82
C ALA A 68 -17.24 4.14 -17.51
N VAL A 69 -17.30 2.82 -17.46
CA VAL A 69 -16.51 1.94 -18.33
C VAL A 69 -17.40 1.54 -19.50
N ILE A 70 -17.10 2.05 -20.71
CA ILE A 70 -17.98 1.93 -21.88
C ILE A 70 -17.32 1.11 -22.96
N SER A 71 -18.02 0.09 -23.44
CA SER A 71 -17.59 -0.80 -24.53
C SER A 71 -18.72 -1.09 -25.51
N ASN A 72 -18.36 -1.39 -26.75
CA ASN A 72 -19.27 -2.04 -27.70
C ASN A 72 -18.87 -3.50 -28.03
N GLY A 73 -17.88 -4.03 -27.35
CA GLY A 73 -17.44 -5.42 -27.47
C GLY A 73 -16.86 -5.80 -28.82
N THR A 74 -16.30 -4.84 -29.57
CA THR A 74 -15.78 -5.07 -30.93
C THR A 74 -14.33 -5.52 -30.98
N ALA A 75 -13.60 -5.46 -29.84
CA ALA A 75 -12.17 -5.86 -29.74
C ALA A 75 -11.82 -6.50 -28.38
N VAL A 76 -12.62 -7.43 -27.90
CA VAL A 76 -12.52 -7.98 -26.53
C VAL A 76 -11.33 -8.92 -26.38
N LEU A 77 -10.35 -8.58 -25.55
CA LEU A 77 -9.24 -9.43 -25.03
C LEU A 77 -8.58 -10.38 -26.08
N GLY A 78 -8.44 -10.00 -27.33
CA GLY A 78 -7.93 -10.90 -28.37
C GLY A 78 -8.93 -11.93 -28.89
N LEU A 79 -10.16 -11.97 -28.36
CA LEU A 79 -11.28 -12.74 -28.88
C LEU A 79 -11.93 -12.06 -30.10
N GLY A 80 -11.63 -10.76 -30.28
CA GLY A 80 -12.15 -9.96 -31.36
C GLY A 80 -13.57 -9.45 -31.11
N ASN A 81 -14.37 -9.35 -32.14
CA ASN A 81 -15.75 -8.86 -32.04
C ASN A 81 -16.67 -9.99 -31.54
N ILE A 82 -16.98 -9.98 -30.26
CA ILE A 82 -17.91 -10.93 -29.62
C ILE A 82 -19.22 -10.25 -29.18
N GLY A 83 -19.37 -8.96 -29.44
CA GLY A 83 -20.56 -8.15 -29.13
C GLY A 83 -20.56 -7.59 -27.71
N ALA A 84 -21.35 -6.55 -27.51
CA ALA A 84 -21.41 -5.76 -26.29
C ALA A 84 -21.71 -6.63 -25.05
N LEU A 85 -22.78 -7.40 -25.04
CA LEU A 85 -23.19 -8.23 -23.90
C LEU A 85 -22.13 -9.25 -23.49
N SER A 86 -21.45 -9.86 -24.46
CA SER A 86 -20.41 -10.86 -24.17
C SER A 86 -19.15 -10.22 -23.57
N GLY A 87 -18.94 -8.93 -23.76
CA GLY A 87 -17.86 -8.16 -23.15
C GLY A 87 -18.09 -7.82 -21.66
N LYS A 88 -19.33 -7.89 -21.16
CA LYS A 88 -19.67 -7.48 -19.80
C LYS A 88 -18.78 -8.06 -18.68
N PRO A 89 -18.40 -9.34 -18.66
CA PRO A 89 -17.52 -9.85 -17.62
C PRO A 89 -16.14 -9.14 -17.56
N VAL A 90 -15.65 -8.63 -18.70
CA VAL A 90 -14.41 -7.86 -18.75
C VAL A 90 -14.63 -6.46 -18.16
N MET A 91 -15.75 -5.82 -18.52
CA MET A 91 -16.10 -4.47 -18.04
C MET A 91 -16.35 -4.44 -16.52
N GLU A 92 -17.04 -5.44 -15.96
CA GLU A 92 -17.14 -5.63 -14.52
C GLU A 92 -15.76 -5.85 -13.88
N GLY A 93 -14.86 -6.59 -14.53
CA GLY A 93 -13.47 -6.75 -14.08
C GLY A 93 -12.72 -5.43 -14.05
N LYS A 94 -12.90 -4.59 -15.07
CA LYS A 94 -12.33 -3.23 -15.09
C LYS A 94 -12.86 -2.38 -13.93
N GLY A 95 -14.18 -2.43 -13.68
CA GLY A 95 -14.80 -1.77 -12.53
C GLY A 95 -14.25 -2.22 -11.18
N LEU A 96 -14.05 -3.54 -11.01
CA LEU A 96 -13.39 -4.10 -9.83
C LEU A 96 -11.99 -3.50 -9.64
N LEU A 97 -11.18 -3.41 -10.69
CA LEU A 97 -9.82 -2.85 -10.61
C LEU A 97 -9.82 -1.36 -10.25
N PHE A 98 -10.72 -0.55 -10.82
CA PHE A 98 -10.91 0.84 -10.39
C PHE A 98 -11.20 0.97 -8.90
N LYS A 99 -12.08 0.09 -8.39
CA LYS A 99 -12.48 0.12 -6.98
C LYS A 99 -11.37 -0.28 -6.04
N ILE A 100 -10.71 -1.42 -6.29
CA ILE A 100 -9.70 -1.96 -5.36
C ILE A 100 -8.38 -1.19 -5.37
N TYR A 101 -8.03 -0.51 -6.46
CA TYR A 101 -6.77 0.20 -6.58
C TYR A 101 -6.88 1.71 -6.35
N ALA A 102 -8.00 2.33 -6.70
CA ALA A 102 -8.16 3.77 -6.59
C ALA A 102 -9.47 4.23 -5.91
N GLY A 103 -10.26 3.29 -5.36
CA GLY A 103 -11.52 3.58 -4.68
C GLY A 103 -12.60 4.23 -5.56
N ILE A 104 -12.42 4.19 -6.87
CA ILE A 104 -13.35 4.77 -7.85
C ILE A 104 -14.54 3.85 -8.05
N ASP A 105 -15.74 4.41 -7.97
CA ASP A 105 -16.98 3.72 -8.29
C ASP A 105 -17.17 3.66 -9.82
N VAL A 106 -17.71 2.54 -10.30
CA VAL A 106 -17.87 2.31 -11.74
C VAL A 106 -19.25 1.79 -12.05
N PHE A 107 -19.85 2.35 -13.10
CA PHE A 107 -20.89 1.65 -13.88
C PHE A 107 -20.30 1.20 -15.19
N ASP A 108 -20.38 -0.11 -15.48
CA ASP A 108 -20.06 -0.67 -16.78
C ASP A 108 -21.27 -0.54 -17.71
N ILE A 109 -21.04 -0.02 -18.91
CA ILE A 109 -22.08 0.30 -19.90
C ILE A 109 -21.73 -0.38 -21.23
N GLU A 110 -22.45 -1.43 -21.55
CA GLU A 110 -22.33 -2.16 -22.79
C GLU A 110 -23.27 -1.57 -23.84
N VAL A 111 -22.72 -0.85 -24.82
CA VAL A 111 -23.47 -0.18 -25.89
C VAL A 111 -23.52 -1.06 -27.12
N ASP A 112 -24.66 -1.63 -27.42
CA ASP A 112 -24.87 -2.48 -28.64
C ASP A 112 -25.02 -1.63 -29.90
N GLU A 113 -23.97 -0.88 -30.24
CA GLU A 113 -23.91 -0.04 -31.43
C GLU A 113 -22.48 0.02 -31.97
N SER A 114 -22.32 -0.34 -33.27
CA SER A 114 -21.03 -0.31 -33.96
C SER A 114 -20.79 0.94 -34.81
N ASN A 115 -21.84 1.71 -35.10
CA ASN A 115 -21.73 2.96 -35.85
C ASN A 115 -21.16 4.06 -34.91
N PRO A 116 -20.00 4.66 -35.24
CA PRO A 116 -19.37 5.69 -34.38
C PRO A 116 -20.27 6.88 -34.05
N ASP A 117 -21.07 7.37 -35.00
CA ASP A 117 -21.93 8.52 -34.77
C ASP A 117 -22.98 8.24 -33.70
N LYS A 118 -23.67 7.10 -33.82
CA LYS A 118 -24.69 6.70 -32.88
C LYS A 118 -24.09 6.34 -31.52
N PHE A 119 -22.92 5.71 -31.50
CA PHE A 119 -22.21 5.37 -30.26
C PHE A 119 -21.84 6.65 -29.50
N VAL A 120 -21.26 7.64 -30.18
CA VAL A 120 -20.91 8.94 -29.58
C VAL A 120 -22.15 9.64 -29.02
N GLU A 121 -23.28 9.68 -29.78
CA GLU A 121 -24.52 10.28 -29.29
C GLU A 121 -25.10 9.56 -28.07
N ALA A 122 -25.04 8.22 -28.01
CA ALA A 122 -25.46 7.45 -26.85
C ALA A 122 -24.61 7.80 -25.60
N VAL A 123 -23.28 7.83 -25.77
CA VAL A 123 -22.35 8.17 -24.67
C VAL A 123 -22.56 9.59 -24.18
N LYS A 124 -22.75 10.57 -25.08
CA LYS A 124 -23.04 11.96 -24.71
C LYS A 124 -24.34 12.10 -23.89
N ALA A 125 -25.36 11.32 -24.25
CA ALA A 125 -26.64 11.37 -23.56
C ALA A 125 -26.55 10.91 -22.09
N ILE A 126 -25.65 10.00 -21.75
CA ILE A 126 -25.46 9.49 -20.39
C ILE A 126 -24.31 10.18 -19.62
N ALA A 127 -23.44 10.93 -20.29
CA ALA A 127 -22.27 11.59 -19.72
C ALA A 127 -22.56 12.50 -18.49
N PRO A 128 -23.72 13.15 -18.35
CA PRO A 128 -24.03 13.96 -17.16
C PRO A 128 -23.94 13.20 -15.84
N THR A 129 -24.14 11.87 -15.86
CA THR A 129 -24.05 11.00 -14.66
C THR A 129 -22.63 10.90 -14.11
N PHE A 130 -21.61 10.97 -14.98
CA PHE A 130 -20.24 10.54 -14.67
C PHE A 130 -19.27 11.71 -14.48
N GLY A 131 -18.26 11.47 -13.65
CA GLY A 131 -17.10 12.35 -13.50
C GLY A 131 -15.98 12.06 -14.51
N GLY A 132 -16.01 10.90 -15.16
CA GLY A 132 -15.08 10.50 -16.19
C GLY A 132 -15.56 9.30 -16.99
N ILE A 133 -14.97 9.06 -18.16
CA ILE A 133 -15.30 7.94 -19.07
C ILE A 133 -14.03 7.19 -19.45
N ASN A 134 -14.01 5.88 -19.17
CA ASN A 134 -13.04 4.94 -19.69
C ASN A 134 -13.67 4.18 -20.87
N LEU A 135 -13.11 4.35 -22.07
CA LEU A 135 -13.47 3.55 -23.24
C LEU A 135 -12.63 2.28 -23.25
N GLU A 136 -13.27 1.14 -23.54
CA GLU A 136 -12.65 -0.17 -23.47
C GLU A 136 -13.08 -1.08 -24.62
N ASP A 137 -12.17 -1.91 -25.13
CA ASP A 137 -12.45 -2.96 -26.12
C ASP A 137 -13.20 -2.49 -27.38
N ILE A 138 -12.91 -1.28 -27.86
CA ILE A 138 -13.42 -0.71 -29.10
C ILE A 138 -12.35 -0.84 -30.20
N LYS A 139 -12.71 -1.47 -31.33
CA LYS A 139 -11.73 -1.74 -32.38
C LYS A 139 -11.24 -0.49 -33.10
N ALA A 140 -10.03 -0.56 -33.62
CA ALA A 140 -9.50 0.41 -34.58
C ALA A 140 -10.02 0.16 -36.01
N PRO A 141 -10.23 1.20 -36.85
CA PRO A 141 -9.89 2.61 -36.59
C PRO A 141 -10.97 3.41 -35.83
N GLU A 142 -12.17 2.86 -35.64
CA GLU A 142 -13.34 3.56 -35.09
C GLU A 142 -13.05 4.14 -33.68
N CYS A 143 -12.24 3.46 -32.86
CA CYS A 143 -11.88 3.93 -31.53
C CYS A 143 -11.18 5.30 -31.52
N PHE A 144 -10.37 5.62 -32.53
CA PHE A 144 -9.69 6.91 -32.63
C PHE A 144 -10.69 8.07 -32.84
N GLU A 145 -11.66 7.88 -33.73
CA GLU A 145 -12.70 8.87 -33.99
C GLU A 145 -13.62 9.04 -32.80
N ILE A 146 -14.06 7.95 -32.20
CA ILE A 146 -14.94 7.95 -31.03
C ILE A 146 -14.29 8.71 -29.87
N GLU A 147 -13.04 8.37 -29.51
CA GLU A 147 -12.33 9.03 -28.42
C GLU A 147 -12.11 10.52 -28.71
N ARG A 148 -11.63 10.87 -29.89
CA ARG A 148 -11.41 12.27 -30.29
C ARG A 148 -12.67 13.10 -30.15
N ARG A 149 -13.79 12.63 -30.68
CA ARG A 149 -15.07 13.35 -30.63
C ARG A 149 -15.58 13.51 -29.21
N LEU A 150 -15.53 12.44 -28.39
CA LEU A 150 -15.94 12.52 -27.00
C LEU A 150 -15.09 13.50 -26.19
N LYS A 151 -13.76 13.55 -26.45
CA LYS A 151 -12.87 14.55 -25.83
C LYS A 151 -13.17 15.98 -26.24
N GLU A 152 -13.58 16.20 -27.51
CA GLU A 152 -13.92 17.52 -28.03
C GLU A 152 -15.32 17.99 -27.58
N GLU A 153 -16.26 17.07 -27.40
CA GLU A 153 -17.67 17.37 -27.20
C GLU A 153 -18.11 17.27 -25.72
N LEU A 154 -17.27 16.70 -24.83
CA LEU A 154 -17.53 16.57 -23.40
C LEU A 154 -16.55 17.41 -22.59
N ASP A 155 -16.97 17.82 -21.40
CA ASP A 155 -16.17 18.60 -20.44
C ASP A 155 -15.75 17.79 -19.19
N ILE A 156 -15.69 16.46 -19.35
CA ILE A 156 -15.19 15.50 -18.38
C ILE A 156 -14.06 14.66 -18.98
N PRO A 157 -13.13 14.10 -18.17
CA PRO A 157 -12.03 13.30 -18.68
C PRO A 157 -12.52 12.04 -19.42
N VAL A 158 -12.04 11.85 -20.64
CA VAL A 158 -12.27 10.67 -21.48
C VAL A 158 -10.92 10.07 -21.85
N MET A 159 -10.75 8.75 -21.65
CA MET A 159 -9.55 8.03 -22.05
C MET A 159 -9.92 6.63 -22.55
N HIS A 160 -9.31 6.21 -23.65
CA HIS A 160 -9.40 4.83 -24.14
C HIS A 160 -8.21 4.05 -23.59
N ASP A 161 -8.45 3.10 -22.67
CA ASP A 161 -7.36 2.42 -21.96
C ASP A 161 -6.49 1.55 -22.86
N ASP A 162 -7.07 0.83 -23.83
CA ASP A 162 -6.29 0.03 -24.77
C ASP A 162 -5.33 0.87 -25.63
N GLN A 163 -5.66 2.13 -25.87
CA GLN A 163 -4.76 3.06 -26.56
C GLN A 163 -3.69 3.59 -25.63
N HIS A 164 -4.09 4.15 -24.49
CA HIS A 164 -3.22 4.97 -23.65
C HIS A 164 -2.64 4.21 -22.45
N GLY A 165 -3.32 3.21 -21.89
CA GLY A 165 -2.81 2.41 -20.77
C GLY A 165 -1.52 1.69 -21.16
N THR A 166 -1.55 0.89 -22.22
CA THR A 166 -0.35 0.19 -22.73
C THR A 166 0.77 1.16 -23.09
N ALA A 167 0.44 2.31 -23.71
CA ALA A 167 1.42 3.32 -24.07
C ALA A 167 2.13 3.89 -22.84
N ILE A 168 1.41 4.25 -21.78
CA ILE A 168 1.96 4.83 -20.56
C ILE A 168 2.86 3.83 -19.85
N ILE A 169 2.41 2.59 -19.67
CA ILE A 169 3.19 1.60 -18.93
C ILE A 169 4.41 1.13 -19.72
N SER A 170 4.27 0.89 -21.03
CA SER A 170 5.42 0.54 -21.86
C SER A 170 6.44 1.68 -21.95
N ALA A 171 5.99 2.93 -21.96
CA ALA A 171 6.87 4.09 -21.95
C ALA A 171 7.65 4.21 -20.62
N ALA A 172 7.00 3.98 -19.48
CA ALA A 172 7.69 3.92 -18.18
C ALA A 172 8.73 2.79 -18.14
N GLY A 173 8.35 1.60 -18.61
CA GLY A 173 9.26 0.48 -18.76
C GLY A 173 10.43 0.76 -19.71
N MET A 174 10.19 1.44 -20.83
CA MET A 174 11.24 1.85 -21.77
C MET A 174 12.25 2.79 -21.10
N LEU A 175 11.79 3.83 -20.40
CA LEU A 175 12.69 4.76 -19.70
C LEU A 175 13.64 4.03 -18.76
N ASN A 176 13.09 3.16 -17.92
CA ASN A 176 13.87 2.42 -16.94
C ASN A 176 14.75 1.33 -17.58
N ALA A 177 14.26 0.63 -18.60
CA ALA A 177 15.07 -0.35 -19.34
C ALA A 177 16.27 0.30 -20.05
N LEU A 178 16.08 1.50 -20.59
CA LEU A 178 17.17 2.29 -21.19
C LEU A 178 18.20 2.71 -20.14
N GLU A 179 17.76 3.11 -18.95
CA GLU A 179 18.64 3.45 -17.82
C GLU A 179 19.44 2.24 -17.36
N VAL A 180 18.81 1.09 -17.18
CA VAL A 180 19.48 -0.18 -16.81
C VAL A 180 20.53 -0.59 -17.84
N ASN A 181 20.29 -0.36 -19.14
CA ASN A 181 21.19 -0.71 -20.22
C ASN A 181 22.14 0.44 -20.62
N GLY A 182 22.04 1.62 -19.98
CA GLY A 182 22.90 2.78 -20.28
C GLY A 182 22.72 3.34 -21.71
N LYS A 183 21.51 3.24 -22.30
CA LYS A 183 21.21 3.70 -23.66
C LYS A 183 20.56 5.08 -23.67
N ASP A 184 20.91 5.90 -24.66
CA ASP A 184 20.31 7.22 -24.87
C ASP A 184 19.04 7.11 -25.72
N ILE A 185 17.91 7.57 -25.15
CA ILE A 185 16.59 7.56 -25.79
C ILE A 185 16.58 8.22 -27.18
N SER A 186 17.40 9.23 -27.40
CA SER A 186 17.44 9.96 -28.68
C SER A 186 18.13 9.18 -29.83
N THR A 187 18.85 8.10 -29.50
CA THR A 187 19.64 7.33 -30.47
C THR A 187 19.11 5.92 -30.72
N ILE A 188 18.24 5.40 -29.86
CA ILE A 188 17.72 4.04 -30.00
C ILE A 188 16.92 3.84 -31.30
N LYS A 189 17.01 2.63 -31.85
CA LYS A 189 16.21 2.14 -32.96
C LYS A 189 15.09 1.28 -32.42
N VAL A 190 13.86 1.64 -32.74
CA VAL A 190 12.64 1.00 -32.24
C VAL A 190 11.90 0.30 -33.38
N VAL A 191 11.59 -0.98 -33.20
CA VAL A 191 10.73 -1.74 -34.10
C VAL A 191 9.40 -1.99 -33.41
N VAL A 192 8.31 -1.48 -33.99
CA VAL A 192 6.95 -1.64 -33.50
C VAL A 192 6.22 -2.65 -34.39
N ASN A 193 5.97 -3.83 -33.89
CA ASN A 193 5.27 -4.87 -34.62
C ASN A 193 3.79 -4.93 -34.24
N GLY A 194 2.98 -4.34 -35.09
CA GLY A 194 1.59 -3.99 -34.92
C GLY A 194 1.36 -2.54 -35.35
N ALA A 195 0.17 -2.23 -35.85
CA ALA A 195 -0.23 -0.88 -36.24
C ALA A 195 -1.69 -0.61 -35.87
N GLY A 196 -2.10 -1.20 -34.75
CA GLY A 196 -3.40 -0.97 -34.11
C GLY A 196 -3.35 0.21 -33.13
N ALA A 197 -4.42 0.37 -32.38
CA ALA A 197 -4.62 1.49 -31.47
C ALA A 197 -3.48 1.63 -30.43
N ALA A 198 -3.11 0.56 -29.76
CA ALA A 198 -2.02 0.55 -28.78
C ALA A 198 -0.67 0.90 -29.42
N ALA A 199 -0.34 0.29 -30.55
CA ALA A 199 0.96 0.50 -31.23
C ALA A 199 1.18 1.96 -31.66
N ILE A 200 0.17 2.59 -32.26
CA ILE A 200 0.21 3.99 -32.63
C ILE A 200 0.38 4.89 -31.40
N SER A 201 -0.39 4.63 -30.34
CA SER A 201 -0.32 5.43 -29.10
C SER A 201 1.02 5.27 -28.38
N CYS A 202 1.59 4.06 -28.34
CA CYS A 202 2.94 3.82 -27.81
C CYS A 202 3.99 4.62 -28.61
N ALA A 203 3.95 4.54 -29.94
CA ALA A 203 4.91 5.25 -30.79
C ALA A 203 4.83 6.79 -30.61
N ARG A 204 3.62 7.34 -30.50
CA ARG A 204 3.43 8.77 -30.21
C ARG A 204 4.03 9.17 -28.88
N LEU A 205 3.77 8.39 -27.83
CA LEU A 205 4.27 8.69 -26.48
C LEU A 205 5.79 8.53 -26.39
N TYR A 206 6.38 7.55 -27.10
CA TYR A 206 7.83 7.38 -27.20
C TYR A 206 8.49 8.60 -27.86
N VAL A 207 7.88 9.13 -28.94
CA VAL A 207 8.36 10.37 -29.57
C VAL A 207 8.24 11.56 -28.61
N ALA A 208 7.14 11.69 -27.89
CA ALA A 208 6.97 12.75 -26.90
C ALA A 208 7.99 12.69 -25.74
N LEU A 209 8.54 11.49 -25.43
CA LEU A 209 9.60 11.30 -24.46
C LEU A 209 11.01 11.52 -25.01
N GLY A 210 11.20 11.60 -26.33
CA GLY A 210 12.49 11.91 -26.95
C GLY A 210 13.01 10.88 -27.96
N VAL A 211 12.29 9.80 -28.23
CA VAL A 211 12.65 8.89 -29.33
C VAL A 211 12.48 9.64 -30.67
N LYS A 212 13.52 9.63 -31.49
CA LYS A 212 13.40 10.25 -32.81
C LYS A 212 12.46 9.45 -33.70
N LYS A 213 11.50 10.13 -34.32
CA LYS A 213 10.46 9.50 -35.15
C LYS A 213 11.06 8.69 -36.30
N GLU A 214 12.14 9.18 -36.92
CA GLU A 214 12.87 8.50 -37.98
C GLU A 214 13.53 7.18 -37.55
N ASN A 215 13.74 6.98 -36.27
CA ASN A 215 14.27 5.75 -35.70
C ASN A 215 13.19 4.69 -35.38
N ILE A 216 11.92 5.02 -35.58
CA ILE A 216 10.81 4.08 -35.39
C ILE A 216 10.45 3.43 -36.72
N VAL A 217 10.49 2.09 -36.75
CA VAL A 217 10.01 1.29 -37.89
C VAL A 217 8.76 0.53 -37.44
N MET A 218 7.64 0.84 -38.06
CA MET A 218 6.35 0.21 -37.73
C MET A 218 5.95 -0.82 -38.82
N LEU A 219 5.40 -1.95 -38.36
CA LEU A 219 4.93 -3.02 -39.20
C LEU A 219 3.45 -3.34 -38.94
N ASP A 220 2.77 -3.75 -39.99
CA ASP A 220 1.44 -4.40 -39.93
C ASP A 220 1.47 -5.79 -40.56
N SER A 221 0.31 -6.43 -40.74
CA SER A 221 0.18 -7.78 -41.34
C SER A 221 0.73 -7.89 -42.76
N LYS A 222 1.06 -6.76 -43.40
CA LYS A 222 1.62 -6.71 -44.77
C LYS A 222 3.11 -6.35 -44.77
N GLY A 223 3.76 -6.29 -43.60
CA GLY A 223 5.17 -5.92 -43.43
C GLY A 223 5.37 -4.47 -43.07
N VAL A 224 6.57 -3.94 -43.31
CA VAL A 224 6.97 -2.57 -42.96
C VAL A 224 6.05 -1.53 -43.63
N ILE A 225 5.60 -0.58 -42.82
CA ILE A 225 4.80 0.56 -43.28
C ILE A 225 5.76 1.63 -43.82
N ASN A 226 5.79 1.77 -45.14
CA ASN A 226 6.61 2.79 -45.79
C ASN A 226 5.76 3.76 -46.62
N THR A 227 6.34 4.89 -46.98
CA THR A 227 5.66 6.00 -47.68
C THR A 227 5.17 5.64 -49.08
N LYS A 228 5.63 4.53 -49.70
CA LYS A 228 5.21 4.07 -51.03
C LYS A 228 3.98 3.14 -50.98
N ARG A 229 3.56 2.72 -49.76
CA ARG A 229 2.38 1.86 -49.61
C ARG A 229 1.09 2.65 -49.85
N GLU A 230 0.20 2.06 -50.62
CA GLU A 230 -1.14 2.60 -50.86
C GLU A 230 -2.12 2.20 -49.75
N ARG A 231 -3.20 2.98 -49.61
CA ARG A 231 -4.35 2.71 -48.73
C ARG A 231 -3.95 2.60 -47.24
N LEU A 232 -3.06 3.46 -46.79
CA LEU A 232 -2.75 3.63 -45.36
C LEU A 232 -3.77 4.58 -44.71
N THR A 233 -4.12 4.29 -43.46
CA THR A 233 -4.89 5.24 -42.64
C THR A 233 -4.02 6.44 -42.22
N PRO A 234 -4.60 7.58 -41.87
CA PRO A 234 -3.84 8.74 -41.40
C PRO A 234 -2.84 8.40 -40.30
N GLU A 235 -3.22 7.58 -39.31
CA GLU A 235 -2.39 7.16 -38.19
C GLU A 235 -1.18 6.33 -38.64
N LYS A 236 -1.37 5.46 -39.65
CA LYS A 236 -0.27 4.68 -40.25
C LYS A 236 0.67 5.54 -41.07
N ILE A 237 0.14 6.54 -41.79
CA ILE A 237 0.95 7.50 -42.56
C ILE A 237 1.87 8.27 -41.65
N GLU A 238 1.43 8.60 -40.45
CA GLU A 238 2.24 9.30 -39.44
C GLU A 238 3.59 8.61 -39.15
N PHE A 239 3.62 7.26 -39.13
CA PHE A 239 4.81 6.46 -38.86
C PHE A 239 5.36 5.71 -40.08
N ALA A 240 4.94 6.08 -41.30
CA ALA A 240 5.48 5.49 -42.49
C ALA A 240 6.93 5.88 -42.73
N THR A 241 7.83 4.89 -42.77
CA THR A 241 9.27 5.13 -43.02
C THR A 241 9.55 5.42 -44.50
N THR A 242 10.62 6.15 -44.77
CA THR A 242 11.16 6.37 -46.11
C THR A 242 12.15 5.28 -46.54
N ARG A 243 12.48 4.32 -45.67
CA ARG A 243 13.42 3.24 -45.93
C ARG A 243 12.82 2.23 -46.92
N ASP A 244 13.53 1.96 -48.00
CA ASP A 244 13.17 1.01 -49.06
C ASP A 244 13.93 -0.31 -48.98
N ASP A 245 14.88 -0.41 -48.05
CA ASP A 245 15.77 -1.54 -47.86
C ASP A 245 15.22 -2.60 -46.87
N ILE A 246 14.10 -2.33 -46.24
CA ILE A 246 13.44 -3.23 -45.27
C ILE A 246 11.95 -3.42 -45.58
N HIS A 247 11.48 -4.67 -45.56
CA HIS A 247 10.11 -5.03 -45.91
C HIS A 247 9.46 -5.95 -44.88
N THR A 248 10.26 -6.77 -44.20
CA THR A 248 9.80 -7.79 -43.23
C THR A 248 10.26 -7.48 -41.79
N LEU A 249 9.72 -8.22 -40.84
CA LEU A 249 10.16 -8.11 -39.45
C LEU A 249 11.61 -8.55 -39.28
N GLU A 250 12.01 -9.62 -39.98
CA GLU A 250 13.38 -10.16 -39.96
C GLU A 250 14.40 -9.12 -40.42
N GLU A 251 14.07 -8.29 -41.39
CA GLU A 251 14.95 -7.23 -41.90
C GLU A 251 14.94 -6.02 -40.98
N ALA A 252 13.77 -5.66 -40.46
CA ALA A 252 13.63 -4.48 -39.59
C ALA A 252 14.30 -4.62 -38.24
N ILE A 253 14.30 -5.84 -37.67
CA ILE A 253 14.78 -6.12 -36.30
C ILE A 253 16.32 -6.09 -36.19
N VAL A 254 17.03 -6.23 -37.29
CA VAL A 254 18.50 -6.26 -37.29
C VAL A 254 19.08 -4.94 -36.75
N GLY A 255 19.82 -5.06 -35.66
CA GLY A 255 20.42 -3.92 -34.97
C GLY A 255 19.43 -2.98 -34.29
N ALA A 256 18.19 -3.43 -34.04
CA ALA A 256 17.20 -2.70 -33.24
C ALA A 256 17.55 -2.76 -31.75
N ASP A 257 17.37 -1.65 -31.05
CA ASP A 257 17.58 -1.55 -29.59
C ASP A 257 16.34 -1.99 -28.81
N LEU A 258 15.14 -1.68 -29.33
CA LEU A 258 13.88 -2.01 -28.71
C LEU A 258 12.92 -2.63 -29.71
N PHE A 259 12.34 -3.77 -29.35
CA PHE A 259 11.21 -4.38 -30.01
C PHE A 259 9.94 -4.20 -29.18
N LEU A 260 8.90 -3.66 -29.77
CA LEU A 260 7.56 -3.54 -29.18
C LEU A 260 6.58 -4.40 -29.99
N GLY A 261 6.17 -5.51 -29.40
CA GLY A 261 5.21 -6.45 -29.99
C GLY A 261 3.80 -6.18 -29.49
N LEU A 262 2.88 -5.90 -30.43
CA LEU A 262 1.45 -5.63 -30.17
C LEU A 262 0.59 -6.25 -31.27
N SER A 263 0.88 -7.51 -31.63
CA SER A 263 0.22 -8.16 -32.79
C SER A 263 -0.19 -9.60 -32.52
N LYS A 264 0.66 -10.57 -32.82
CA LYS A 264 0.40 -12.00 -32.69
C LYS A 264 1.48 -12.70 -31.92
N GLY A 265 1.10 -13.77 -31.20
CA GLY A 265 2.05 -14.63 -30.52
C GLY A 265 2.97 -15.41 -31.48
N ASN A 266 4.15 -15.76 -30.96
CA ASN A 266 5.15 -16.65 -31.59
C ASN A 266 5.66 -16.16 -32.95
N ILE A 267 5.81 -14.86 -33.15
CA ILE A 267 6.32 -14.28 -34.42
C ILE A 267 7.76 -13.76 -34.31
N LEU A 268 8.27 -13.54 -33.09
CA LEU A 268 9.65 -13.15 -32.85
C LEU A 268 10.48 -14.40 -32.54
N THR A 269 11.43 -14.73 -33.43
CA THR A 269 12.26 -15.93 -33.25
C THR A 269 13.53 -15.64 -32.44
N LYS A 270 14.18 -16.71 -31.94
CA LYS A 270 15.48 -16.60 -31.24
C LYS A 270 16.55 -15.96 -32.12
N GLU A 271 16.55 -16.28 -33.43
CA GLU A 271 17.47 -15.72 -34.41
C GLU A 271 17.28 -14.22 -34.58
N MET A 272 16.02 -13.75 -34.63
CA MET A 272 15.71 -12.32 -34.66
C MET A 272 16.21 -11.60 -33.41
N VAL A 273 15.97 -12.15 -32.22
CA VAL A 273 16.48 -11.55 -30.96
C VAL A 273 18.02 -11.49 -30.96
N ARG A 274 18.69 -12.54 -31.48
CA ARG A 274 20.16 -12.53 -31.62
C ARG A 274 20.68 -11.47 -32.57
N SER A 275 19.89 -11.06 -33.58
CA SER A 275 20.27 -10.05 -34.58
C SER A 275 20.07 -8.62 -34.09
N MET A 276 19.42 -8.40 -32.97
CA MET A 276 19.23 -7.08 -32.36
C MET A 276 20.56 -6.49 -31.88
N ALA A 277 20.56 -5.21 -31.54
CA ALA A 277 21.70 -4.51 -30.94
C ALA A 277 22.18 -5.16 -29.64
N SER A 278 23.31 -4.75 -29.09
CA SER A 278 23.74 -5.17 -27.74
C SER A 278 22.73 -4.72 -26.68
N ASP A 279 22.55 -5.51 -25.64
CA ASP A 279 21.61 -5.25 -24.56
C ASP A 279 20.22 -4.83 -25.06
N PRO A 280 19.54 -5.70 -25.85
CA PRO A 280 18.28 -5.35 -26.47
C PRO A 280 17.14 -5.37 -25.46
N ILE A 281 16.11 -4.57 -25.74
CA ILE A 281 14.88 -4.50 -24.97
C ILE A 281 13.76 -5.14 -25.80
N VAL A 282 13.06 -6.13 -25.22
CA VAL A 282 11.97 -6.84 -25.87
C VAL A 282 10.70 -6.71 -25.05
N PHE A 283 9.72 -6.00 -25.59
CA PHE A 283 8.37 -5.91 -25.02
C PHE A 283 7.43 -6.78 -25.87
N ALA A 284 7.18 -8.02 -25.42
CA ALA A 284 6.34 -9.01 -26.07
C ALA A 284 4.94 -9.02 -25.43
N LEU A 285 4.04 -8.15 -25.91
CA LEU A 285 2.80 -7.78 -25.24
C LEU A 285 1.54 -8.39 -25.85
N ALA A 286 1.66 -9.24 -26.88
CA ALA A 286 0.52 -9.94 -27.45
C ALA A 286 -0.16 -10.86 -26.43
N ASN A 287 -1.50 -10.85 -26.40
CA ASN A 287 -2.32 -11.67 -25.53
C ASN A 287 -3.19 -12.64 -26.35
N PRO A 288 -3.41 -13.90 -25.87
CA PRO A 288 -2.88 -14.49 -24.62
C PRO A 288 -1.45 -15.08 -24.76
N VAL A 289 -0.89 -15.14 -25.93
CA VAL A 289 0.45 -15.68 -26.22
C VAL A 289 1.35 -14.55 -26.68
N PRO A 290 2.51 -14.33 -26.00
CA PRO A 290 3.44 -13.27 -26.38
C PRO A 290 4.16 -13.58 -27.71
N GLU A 291 4.74 -12.58 -28.35
CA GLU A 291 5.49 -12.70 -29.61
C GLU A 291 6.68 -13.65 -29.52
N ILE A 292 7.28 -13.75 -28.32
CA ILE A 292 8.28 -14.76 -27.93
C ILE A 292 8.06 -15.10 -26.47
N SER A 293 8.29 -16.36 -26.06
CA SER A 293 8.24 -16.74 -24.66
C SER A 293 9.41 -16.11 -23.87
N TYR A 294 9.21 -15.92 -22.56
CA TYR A 294 10.28 -15.43 -21.69
C TYR A 294 11.52 -16.33 -21.76
N GLU A 295 11.31 -17.65 -21.69
CA GLU A 295 12.34 -18.67 -21.74
C GLU A 295 13.13 -18.63 -23.05
N ASP A 296 12.44 -18.55 -24.19
CA ASP A 296 13.09 -18.48 -25.51
C ASP A 296 13.89 -17.21 -25.70
N ALA A 297 13.40 -16.07 -25.20
CA ALA A 297 14.14 -14.81 -25.23
C ALA A 297 15.43 -14.88 -24.40
N MET A 298 15.33 -15.37 -23.17
CA MET A 298 16.49 -15.53 -22.27
C MET A 298 17.49 -16.57 -22.79
N GLU A 299 17.02 -17.65 -23.40
CA GLU A 299 17.90 -18.66 -24.04
C GLU A 299 18.58 -18.10 -25.30
N SER A 300 17.93 -17.17 -26.01
CA SER A 300 18.50 -16.60 -27.22
C SER A 300 19.76 -15.78 -26.93
N ARG A 301 19.75 -14.99 -25.84
CA ARG A 301 20.90 -14.20 -25.38
C ARG A 301 20.71 -13.70 -23.95
N PRO A 302 21.77 -13.75 -23.10
CA PRO A 302 21.66 -13.45 -21.66
C PRO A 302 21.56 -11.95 -21.35
N ASP A 303 21.86 -11.06 -22.31
CA ASP A 303 21.80 -9.60 -22.14
C ASP A 303 20.44 -9.00 -22.53
N VAL A 304 19.44 -9.80 -22.96
CA VAL A 304 18.12 -9.28 -23.27
C VAL A 304 17.38 -8.83 -22.02
N LEU A 305 16.75 -7.63 -22.08
CA LEU A 305 15.73 -7.21 -21.13
C LEU A 305 14.36 -7.52 -21.73
N ILE A 306 13.57 -8.35 -21.05
CA ILE A 306 12.27 -8.76 -21.54
C ILE A 306 11.14 -8.37 -20.58
N SER A 307 10.04 -7.87 -21.17
CA SER A 307 8.74 -7.67 -20.52
C SER A 307 7.64 -8.37 -21.31
N THR A 308 6.64 -8.85 -20.58
CA THR A 308 5.44 -9.44 -21.16
C THR A 308 4.19 -8.88 -20.48
N GLY A 309 3.00 -9.17 -21.02
CA GLY A 309 1.73 -8.88 -20.34
C GLY A 309 1.39 -9.85 -19.20
N ARG A 310 2.16 -10.91 -19.00
CA ARG A 310 1.87 -12.00 -18.04
C ARG A 310 2.39 -11.66 -16.64
N SER A 311 1.58 -12.01 -15.62
CA SER A 311 1.89 -11.77 -14.21
C SER A 311 2.88 -12.78 -13.60
N ASP A 312 3.13 -13.88 -14.28
CA ASP A 312 4.04 -14.96 -13.82
C ASP A 312 5.52 -14.73 -14.21
N TYR A 313 5.81 -13.63 -14.92
CA TYR A 313 7.17 -13.25 -15.30
C TYR A 313 7.60 -11.90 -14.71
N PRO A 314 8.91 -11.63 -14.64
CA PRO A 314 9.43 -10.30 -14.27
C PRO A 314 8.91 -9.19 -15.19
N ASN A 315 8.90 -7.96 -14.69
CA ASN A 315 8.62 -6.76 -15.48
C ASN A 315 7.31 -6.81 -16.29
N GLN A 316 6.20 -7.21 -15.64
CA GLN A 316 4.90 -7.25 -16.28
C GLN A 316 4.46 -5.86 -16.75
N ILE A 317 4.14 -5.69 -18.03
CA ILE A 317 3.45 -4.52 -18.55
C ILE A 317 1.94 -4.78 -18.48
N ASN A 318 1.28 -4.07 -17.56
CA ASN A 318 -0.15 -4.22 -17.30
C ASN A 318 -0.79 -2.84 -17.08
N ASN A 319 -1.86 -2.55 -17.81
CA ASN A 319 -2.55 -1.25 -17.76
C ASN A 319 -3.05 -0.87 -16.37
N VAL A 320 -3.29 -1.85 -15.48
CA VAL A 320 -3.71 -1.62 -14.09
C VAL A 320 -2.71 -0.79 -13.27
N ILE A 321 -1.45 -0.75 -13.67
CA ILE A 321 -0.42 0.10 -13.04
C ILE A 321 -0.67 1.59 -13.33
N GLY A 322 -1.52 1.93 -14.32
CA GLY A 322 -1.74 3.30 -14.78
C GLY A 322 -3.16 3.81 -14.62
N PHE A 323 -4.13 3.19 -15.32
CA PHE A 323 -5.46 3.79 -15.50
C PHE A 323 -6.19 4.16 -14.19
N PRO A 324 -6.16 3.36 -13.11
CA PRO A 324 -6.92 3.72 -11.91
C PRO A 324 -6.42 5.03 -11.30
N TYR A 325 -5.11 5.19 -11.27
CA TYR A 325 -4.45 6.33 -10.64
C TYR A 325 -4.49 7.59 -11.50
N ILE A 326 -4.50 7.43 -12.83
CA ILE A 326 -4.71 8.54 -13.79
C ILE A 326 -6.12 9.11 -13.61
N PHE A 327 -7.14 8.24 -13.55
CA PHE A 327 -8.51 8.68 -13.29
C PHE A 327 -8.66 9.26 -11.88
N ARG A 328 -7.98 8.72 -10.87
CA ARG A 328 -8.00 9.28 -9.52
C ARG A 328 -7.49 10.72 -9.50
N GLY A 329 -6.32 10.99 -10.07
CA GLY A 329 -5.79 12.35 -10.16
C GLY A 329 -6.69 13.30 -10.97
N ALA A 330 -7.28 12.82 -12.05
CA ALA A 330 -8.22 13.61 -12.86
C ALA A 330 -9.54 13.92 -12.12
N LEU A 331 -10.13 12.95 -11.43
CA LEU A 331 -11.37 13.14 -10.66
C LEU A 331 -11.18 14.06 -9.47
N ASP A 332 -10.09 13.95 -8.72
CA ASP A 332 -9.84 14.74 -7.52
C ASP A 332 -9.67 16.24 -7.83
N THR A 333 -9.14 16.54 -9.01
CA THR A 333 -9.03 17.89 -9.54
C THR A 333 -10.24 18.34 -10.36
N ALA A 334 -11.26 17.47 -10.49
CA ALA A 334 -12.42 17.66 -11.36
C ALA A 334 -11.98 18.12 -12.77
N ALA A 335 -10.96 17.47 -13.33
CA ALA A 335 -10.36 17.83 -14.60
C ALA A 335 -11.38 17.74 -15.75
N THR A 336 -11.19 18.59 -16.77
CA THR A 336 -12.01 18.58 -17.99
C THR A 336 -11.54 17.56 -19.01
N ALA A 337 -10.28 17.12 -18.92
CA ALA A 337 -9.66 16.19 -19.85
C ALA A 337 -8.52 15.44 -19.16
N ILE A 338 -8.13 14.29 -19.73
CA ILE A 338 -6.82 13.65 -19.52
C ILE A 338 -5.97 14.03 -20.74
N ASN A 339 -5.05 14.99 -20.56
CA ASN A 339 -4.19 15.52 -21.63
C ASN A 339 -2.82 14.83 -21.70
N GLU A 340 -1.95 15.26 -22.63
CA GLU A 340 -0.62 14.67 -22.81
C GLU A 340 0.29 14.91 -21.61
N GLU A 341 0.22 16.09 -20.98
CA GLU A 341 0.99 16.45 -19.79
C GLU A 341 0.69 15.51 -18.63
N MET A 342 -0.58 15.16 -18.41
CA MET A 342 -1.00 14.22 -17.38
C MET A 342 -0.50 12.80 -17.68
N LYS A 343 -0.53 12.36 -18.94
CA LYS A 343 0.01 11.04 -19.35
C LYS A 343 1.52 10.97 -19.16
N LEU A 344 2.26 12.00 -19.56
CA LEU A 344 3.71 12.08 -19.36
C LEU A 344 4.08 12.13 -17.87
N ALA A 345 3.29 12.82 -17.05
CA ALA A 345 3.47 12.83 -15.60
C ALA A 345 3.28 11.44 -14.99
N ALA A 346 2.26 10.68 -15.44
CA ALA A 346 2.06 9.30 -15.03
C ALA A 346 3.24 8.41 -15.43
N VAL A 347 3.74 8.51 -16.67
CA VAL A 347 4.92 7.76 -17.14
C VAL A 347 6.12 7.97 -16.22
N ARG A 348 6.44 9.23 -15.92
CA ARG A 348 7.59 9.57 -15.06
C ARG A 348 7.40 9.08 -13.63
N ALA A 349 6.21 9.28 -13.06
CA ALA A 349 5.92 8.82 -11.70
C ALA A 349 6.04 7.29 -11.57
N ILE A 350 5.53 6.52 -12.54
CA ILE A 350 5.66 5.06 -12.56
C ILE A 350 7.13 4.63 -12.70
N ALA A 351 7.88 5.29 -13.60
CA ALA A 351 9.30 5.00 -13.79
C ALA A 351 10.13 5.29 -12.54
N ASP A 352 9.92 6.44 -11.90
CA ASP A 352 10.65 6.84 -10.70
C ASP A 352 10.30 5.98 -9.48
N LEU A 353 9.06 5.49 -9.40
CA LEU A 353 8.62 4.62 -8.32
C LEU A 353 9.38 3.29 -8.29
N ALA A 354 9.70 2.70 -9.45
CA ALA A 354 10.48 1.47 -9.53
C ALA A 354 11.89 1.58 -8.93
N LYS A 355 12.43 2.80 -8.84
CA LYS A 355 13.77 3.10 -8.32
C LYS A 355 13.82 3.27 -6.80
N GLN A 356 12.67 3.37 -6.16
CA GLN A 356 12.55 3.50 -4.70
C GLN A 356 12.52 2.13 -4.03
N PRO A 357 12.91 2.02 -2.73
CA PRO A 357 12.81 0.78 -1.96
C PRO A 357 11.41 0.17 -2.05
N VAL A 358 11.33 -1.13 -2.32
CA VAL A 358 10.06 -1.83 -2.56
C VAL A 358 9.46 -2.25 -1.22
N PRO A 359 8.19 -1.92 -0.92
CA PRO A 359 7.53 -2.35 0.31
C PRO A 359 7.46 -3.88 0.42
N GLU A 360 7.68 -4.43 1.63
CA GLU A 360 7.70 -5.88 1.85
C GLU A 360 6.40 -6.59 1.44
N ILE A 361 5.25 -5.91 1.56
CA ILE A 361 3.97 -6.47 1.10
C ILE A 361 4.00 -6.86 -0.39
N VAL A 362 4.78 -6.16 -1.21
CA VAL A 362 4.96 -6.49 -2.64
C VAL A 362 5.78 -7.77 -2.77
N ASN A 363 6.87 -7.88 -2.01
CA ASN A 363 7.72 -9.08 -1.98
C ASN A 363 6.94 -10.32 -1.52
N GLU A 364 6.13 -10.18 -0.47
CA GLU A 364 5.28 -11.24 0.07
C GLU A 364 4.26 -11.74 -0.96
N VAL A 365 3.52 -10.84 -1.62
CA VAL A 365 2.49 -11.19 -2.60
C VAL A 365 3.07 -11.92 -3.82
N TYR A 366 4.26 -11.53 -4.25
CA TYR A 366 4.94 -12.18 -5.38
C TYR A 366 5.85 -13.34 -4.99
N HIS A 367 5.93 -13.68 -3.69
CA HIS A 367 6.78 -14.76 -3.15
C HIS A 367 8.24 -14.64 -3.57
N VAL A 368 8.77 -13.42 -3.51
CA VAL A 368 10.17 -13.09 -3.78
C VAL A 368 10.83 -12.57 -2.51
N ASN A 369 12.16 -12.61 -2.44
CA ASN A 369 12.87 -12.24 -1.22
C ASN A 369 13.08 -10.72 -1.11
N ASN A 370 13.53 -10.10 -2.21
CA ASN A 370 13.79 -8.67 -2.24
C ASN A 370 13.81 -8.18 -3.70
N LEU A 371 12.87 -7.32 -4.06
CA LEU A 371 12.84 -6.67 -5.36
C LEU A 371 13.64 -5.37 -5.31
N THR A 372 14.62 -5.24 -6.18
CA THR A 372 15.43 -4.03 -6.33
C THR A 372 15.47 -3.58 -7.78
N PHE A 373 15.62 -2.27 -8.01
CA PHE A 373 15.70 -1.71 -9.36
C PHE A 373 16.82 -2.38 -10.17
N GLY A 374 16.49 -2.86 -11.36
CA GLY A 374 17.42 -3.55 -12.23
C GLY A 374 16.73 -4.40 -13.29
N ARG A 375 17.45 -5.38 -13.83
CA ARG A 375 17.00 -6.19 -14.98
C ARG A 375 15.69 -6.96 -14.74
N GLU A 376 15.43 -7.40 -13.50
CA GLU A 376 14.24 -8.17 -13.14
C GLU A 376 13.14 -7.30 -12.51
N TYR A 377 13.43 -6.04 -12.21
CA TYR A 377 12.47 -5.10 -11.66
C TYR A 377 12.77 -3.67 -12.14
N PHE A 378 12.22 -3.28 -13.28
CA PHE A 378 12.24 -1.91 -13.80
C PHE A 378 10.83 -1.35 -14.03
N ILE A 379 9.79 -2.09 -13.64
CA ILE A 379 8.39 -1.66 -13.62
C ILE A 379 7.79 -2.06 -12.27
N PRO A 380 7.07 -1.14 -11.57
CA PRO A 380 6.39 -1.48 -10.32
C PRO A 380 5.38 -2.63 -10.51
N LYS A 381 5.15 -3.40 -9.45
CA LYS A 381 4.12 -4.44 -9.48
C LYS A 381 2.71 -3.84 -9.28
N PRO A 382 1.66 -4.42 -9.88
CA PRO A 382 0.27 -3.93 -9.75
C PRO A 382 -0.22 -3.74 -8.31
N VAL A 383 0.28 -4.55 -7.38
CA VAL A 383 -0.12 -4.50 -5.96
C VAL A 383 0.62 -3.44 -5.15
N ASP A 384 1.56 -2.71 -5.75
CA ASP A 384 2.36 -1.70 -5.04
C ASP A 384 1.46 -0.54 -4.55
N PRO A 385 1.30 -0.38 -3.22
CA PRO A 385 0.37 0.62 -2.68
C PRO A 385 0.79 2.06 -2.97
N ARG A 386 2.08 2.30 -3.26
CA ARG A 386 2.63 3.62 -3.56
C ARG A 386 2.15 4.17 -4.90
N LEU A 387 1.71 3.30 -5.83
CA LEU A 387 1.14 3.72 -7.11
C LEU A 387 -0.03 4.71 -6.92
N LEU A 388 -0.89 4.46 -5.93
CA LEU A 388 -2.03 5.34 -5.66
C LEU A 388 -1.58 6.76 -5.31
N THR A 389 -0.61 6.91 -4.43
CA THR A 389 -0.20 8.23 -3.95
C THR A 389 0.72 8.95 -4.93
N GLU A 390 1.67 8.25 -5.52
CA GLU A 390 2.69 8.88 -6.37
C GLU A 390 2.14 9.20 -7.76
N VAL A 391 1.45 8.25 -8.40
CA VAL A 391 0.91 8.46 -9.75
C VAL A 391 -0.27 9.42 -9.74
N SER A 392 -1.23 9.26 -8.79
CA SER A 392 -2.39 10.16 -8.72
C SER A 392 -1.97 11.60 -8.41
N ALA A 393 -0.98 11.81 -7.51
CA ALA A 393 -0.49 13.14 -7.20
C ALA A 393 0.24 13.79 -8.39
N ALA A 394 1.04 13.02 -9.13
CA ALA A 394 1.72 13.52 -10.33
C ALA A 394 0.72 13.93 -11.42
N VAL A 395 -0.31 13.11 -11.65
CA VAL A 395 -1.38 13.39 -12.62
C VAL A 395 -2.21 14.60 -12.20
N ALA A 396 -2.59 14.69 -10.92
CA ALA A 396 -3.35 15.82 -10.38
C ALA A 396 -2.56 17.14 -10.52
N ARG A 397 -1.24 17.10 -10.24
CA ARG A 397 -0.35 18.25 -10.41
C ARG A 397 -0.30 18.69 -11.86
N ALA A 398 -0.09 17.76 -12.79
CA ALA A 398 -0.08 18.05 -14.21
C ALA A 398 -1.42 18.60 -14.73
N ALA A 399 -2.56 18.12 -14.20
CA ALA A 399 -3.88 18.67 -14.53
C ALA A 399 -4.01 20.13 -14.10
N ILE A 400 -3.52 20.49 -12.90
CA ILE A 400 -3.54 21.87 -12.40
C ILE A 400 -2.60 22.76 -13.22
N GLU A 401 -1.36 22.31 -13.44
CA GLU A 401 -0.33 23.07 -14.18
C GLU A 401 -0.71 23.30 -15.65
N SER A 402 -1.35 22.34 -16.29
CA SER A 402 -1.82 22.45 -17.67
C SER A 402 -3.18 23.16 -17.83
N GLY A 403 -3.80 23.58 -16.71
CA GLY A 403 -5.03 24.37 -16.71
C GLY A 403 -6.31 23.61 -17.01
N VAL A 404 -6.30 22.27 -16.99
CA VAL A 404 -7.51 21.45 -17.20
C VAL A 404 -8.26 21.13 -15.91
N ALA A 405 -7.66 21.40 -14.75
CA ALA A 405 -8.27 21.20 -13.44
C ALA A 405 -9.26 22.30 -13.10
N ARG A 406 -10.39 21.94 -12.44
CA ARG A 406 -11.36 22.87 -11.85
C ARG A 406 -11.16 23.09 -10.35
N LYS A 407 -10.35 22.23 -9.70
CA LYS A 407 -10.00 22.32 -8.28
C LYS A 407 -8.49 22.34 -8.13
N SER A 408 -7.99 23.17 -7.20
CA SER A 408 -6.59 23.16 -6.79
C SER A 408 -6.36 22.22 -5.61
N ILE A 409 -5.12 21.80 -5.43
CA ILE A 409 -4.62 21.08 -4.26
C ILE A 409 -3.48 21.92 -3.70
N ASP A 410 -3.71 22.50 -2.52
CA ASP A 410 -2.73 23.40 -1.90
C ASP A 410 -1.72 22.68 -1.02
N ASP A 411 -2.11 21.54 -0.43
CA ASP A 411 -1.28 20.70 0.44
C ASP A 411 -1.20 19.28 -0.11
N TRP A 412 -0.04 18.97 -0.72
CA TRP A 412 0.22 17.69 -1.39
C TRP A 412 0.44 16.54 -0.42
N ASP A 413 1.00 16.80 0.76
CA ASP A 413 1.23 15.79 1.76
C ASP A 413 -0.11 15.34 2.35
N ARG A 414 -0.98 16.31 2.67
CA ARG A 414 -2.34 16.04 3.12
C ARG A 414 -3.17 15.32 2.04
N TYR A 415 -2.97 15.64 0.77
CA TYR A 415 -3.66 14.94 -0.33
C TYR A 415 -3.22 13.48 -0.40
N LYS A 416 -1.92 13.19 -0.32
CA LYS A 416 -1.41 11.81 -0.28
C LYS A 416 -1.89 11.05 0.97
N GLU A 417 -1.96 11.71 2.14
CA GLU A 417 -2.59 11.15 3.33
C GLU A 417 -4.05 10.74 3.07
N HIS A 418 -4.83 11.66 2.51
CA HIS A 418 -6.24 11.39 2.19
C HIS A 418 -6.42 10.19 1.25
N LEU A 419 -5.55 10.04 0.24
CA LEU A 419 -5.57 8.88 -0.65
C LEU A 419 -5.30 7.56 0.09
N ARG A 420 -4.36 7.54 1.05
CA ARG A 420 -4.08 6.36 1.88
C ARG A 420 -5.25 6.01 2.80
N GLU A 421 -5.80 7.01 3.50
CA GLU A 421 -6.96 6.86 4.38
C GLU A 421 -8.19 6.35 3.62
N PHE A 422 -8.44 6.91 2.44
CA PHE A 422 -9.57 6.55 1.59
C PHE A 422 -9.56 5.06 1.18
N MET A 423 -8.37 4.49 0.98
CA MET A 423 -8.20 3.07 0.66
C MET A 423 -8.10 2.16 1.87
N GLY A 424 -8.10 2.71 3.09
CA GLY A 424 -7.96 1.94 4.32
C GLY A 424 -6.63 1.19 4.45
N ARG A 425 -5.58 1.64 3.73
CA ARG A 425 -4.29 0.92 3.63
C ARG A 425 -3.21 1.42 4.58
N GLU A 426 -3.31 2.65 5.06
CA GLU A 426 -2.47 3.20 6.13
C GLU A 426 -3.25 4.24 6.93
N SER A 427 -3.12 4.19 8.24
CA SER A 427 -3.73 5.19 9.10
C SER A 427 -2.84 6.42 9.20
N LYS A 428 -3.48 7.57 9.43
CA LYS A 428 -2.78 8.81 9.79
C LYS A 428 -1.81 8.61 10.95
N LEU A 429 -2.17 7.75 11.90
CA LEU A 429 -1.35 7.42 13.05
C LEU A 429 -0.06 6.69 12.64
N THR A 430 -0.14 5.69 11.74
CA THR A 430 1.04 4.95 11.24
C THR A 430 2.03 5.90 10.61
N GLN A 431 1.54 6.77 9.74
CA GLN A 431 2.39 7.72 9.05
C GLN A 431 3.04 8.71 10.01
N GLN A 432 2.28 9.26 10.96
CA GLN A 432 2.82 10.17 11.98
C GLN A 432 3.92 9.49 12.82
N ILE A 433 3.73 8.22 13.16
CA ILE A 433 4.73 7.41 13.88
C ILE A 433 6.00 7.28 13.01
N HIS A 434 5.88 6.86 11.75
CA HIS A 434 7.04 6.69 10.87
C HIS A 434 7.76 8.01 10.57
N ASP A 435 7.03 9.09 10.28
CA ASP A 435 7.62 10.40 9.98
C ASP A 435 8.33 11.00 11.20
N THR A 436 7.76 10.82 12.39
CA THR A 436 8.42 11.23 13.65
C THR A 436 9.70 10.45 13.87
N ALA A 437 9.71 9.14 13.64
CA ALA A 437 10.90 8.31 13.77
C ALA A 437 11.99 8.72 12.76
N ARG A 438 11.62 8.95 11.48
CA ARG A 438 12.54 9.43 10.42
C ARG A 438 13.18 10.77 10.74
N SER A 439 12.49 11.64 11.47
CA SER A 439 13.03 12.96 11.81
C SER A 439 14.25 12.91 12.74
N HIS A 440 14.37 11.86 13.57
CA HIS A 440 15.47 11.67 14.53
C HIS A 440 15.79 10.18 14.70
N PRO A 441 16.41 9.52 13.70
CA PRO A 441 16.71 8.09 13.77
C PRO A 441 17.58 7.73 14.96
N LYS A 442 17.30 6.60 15.61
CA LYS A 442 17.99 6.09 16.79
C LYS A 442 18.65 4.74 16.51
N ARG A 443 19.62 4.37 17.38
CA ARG A 443 20.27 3.06 17.32
C ARG A 443 19.35 2.02 17.95
N VAL A 444 18.83 1.09 17.14
CA VAL A 444 17.91 0.05 17.59
C VAL A 444 18.55 -1.31 17.49
N VAL A 445 18.57 -2.04 18.60
CA VAL A 445 19.09 -3.42 18.66
C VAL A 445 17.98 -4.41 18.34
N PHE A 446 18.21 -5.24 17.34
CA PHE A 446 17.36 -6.36 16.93
C PHE A 446 17.94 -7.66 17.47
N ALA A 447 17.32 -8.25 18.47
CA ALA A 447 17.89 -9.39 19.21
C ALA A 447 18.05 -10.66 18.38
N GLU A 448 17.11 -10.93 17.48
CA GLU A 448 17.09 -12.11 16.64
C GLU A 448 17.61 -11.82 15.22
N GLY A 449 18.80 -11.22 15.09
CA GLY A 449 19.37 -10.78 13.81
C GLY A 449 19.51 -11.87 12.73
N ALA A 450 19.53 -13.14 13.12
CA ALA A 450 19.52 -14.28 12.21
C ALA A 450 18.12 -14.87 11.94
N HIS A 451 17.03 -14.11 12.22
CA HIS A 451 15.67 -14.48 11.84
C HIS A 451 15.28 -13.74 10.56
N PRO A 452 14.66 -14.39 9.55
CA PRO A 452 14.33 -13.77 8.26
C PRO A 452 13.51 -12.47 8.40
N SER A 453 12.38 -12.50 9.13
CA SER A 453 11.51 -11.32 9.31
C SER A 453 12.22 -10.18 10.05
N MET A 454 13.03 -10.50 11.09
CA MET A 454 13.78 -9.50 11.84
C MET A 454 14.85 -8.81 10.98
N MET A 455 15.57 -9.59 10.15
CA MET A 455 16.60 -9.06 9.25
C MET A 455 15.98 -8.17 8.18
N LYS A 456 14.88 -8.62 7.54
CA LYS A 456 14.15 -7.82 6.56
C LYS A 456 13.66 -6.51 7.15
N ALA A 457 13.02 -6.55 8.31
CA ALA A 457 12.54 -5.35 9.01
C ALA A 457 13.70 -4.39 9.36
N ALA A 458 14.84 -4.90 9.82
CA ALA A 458 15.99 -4.06 10.12
C ALA A 458 16.58 -3.38 8.88
N VAL A 459 16.71 -4.12 7.76
CA VAL A 459 17.19 -3.57 6.48
C VAL A 459 16.22 -2.51 5.98
N GLN A 460 14.92 -2.79 5.96
CA GLN A 460 13.89 -1.86 5.53
C GLN A 460 13.84 -0.60 6.43
N ALA A 461 13.91 -0.76 7.75
CA ALA A 461 13.94 0.37 8.68
C ALA A 461 15.14 1.31 8.42
N LYS A 462 16.29 0.75 8.04
CA LYS A 462 17.45 1.55 7.63
C LYS A 462 17.21 2.26 6.29
N GLU A 463 16.72 1.55 5.28
CA GLU A 463 16.46 2.09 3.95
C GLU A 463 15.42 3.21 4.00
N GLU A 464 14.40 3.07 4.80
CA GLU A 464 13.38 4.09 5.05
C GLU A 464 13.83 5.22 5.97
N GLY A 465 15.05 5.15 6.55
CA GLY A 465 15.59 6.16 7.45
C GLY A 465 14.94 6.20 8.82
N ILE A 466 14.26 5.13 9.26
CA ILE A 466 13.58 5.03 10.56
C ILE A 466 14.58 4.90 11.70
N CYS A 467 15.62 4.06 11.54
CA CYS A 467 16.60 3.81 12.58
C CYS A 467 18.00 3.46 12.04
N HIS A 468 18.98 3.38 12.94
CA HIS A 468 20.29 2.78 12.74
C HIS A 468 20.28 1.38 13.35
N PRO A 469 20.08 0.31 12.59
CA PRO A 469 19.90 -1.03 13.15
C PRO A 469 21.22 -1.64 13.63
N ILE A 470 21.13 -2.40 14.71
CA ILE A 470 22.20 -3.25 15.26
C ILE A 470 21.65 -4.67 15.34
N LEU A 471 22.19 -5.61 14.55
CA LEU A 471 21.78 -7.01 14.56
C LEU A 471 22.58 -7.83 15.56
N LEU A 472 21.92 -8.43 16.56
CA LEU A 472 22.59 -9.39 17.44
C LEU A 472 22.54 -10.80 16.88
N GLY A 473 23.71 -11.46 16.81
CA GLY A 473 23.77 -12.85 16.39
C GLY A 473 25.15 -13.30 15.93
N ASN A 474 25.21 -14.51 15.43
CA ASN A 474 26.43 -15.05 14.86
C ASN A 474 26.70 -14.45 13.48
N ASP A 475 27.89 -13.87 13.28
CA ASP A 475 28.27 -13.14 12.06
C ASP A 475 28.09 -13.97 10.79
N GLU A 476 28.53 -15.27 10.82
CA GLU A 476 28.45 -16.14 9.65
C GLU A 476 27.01 -16.51 9.30
N ARG A 477 26.16 -16.74 10.32
CA ARG A 477 24.74 -17.06 10.12
C ARG A 477 23.98 -15.87 9.57
N ILE A 478 24.27 -14.66 10.07
CA ILE A 478 23.66 -13.41 9.60
C ILE A 478 24.10 -13.16 8.15
N ALA A 479 25.40 -13.26 7.83
CA ALA A 479 25.89 -13.08 6.47
C ALA A 479 25.33 -14.10 5.48
N LYS A 480 25.21 -15.38 5.91
CA LYS A 480 24.60 -16.43 5.10
C LYS A 480 23.14 -16.15 4.81
N LEU A 481 22.37 -15.79 5.84
CA LEU A 481 20.94 -15.49 5.69
C LEU A 481 20.73 -14.25 4.82
N ALA A 482 21.53 -13.20 4.98
CA ALA A 482 21.46 -12.00 4.14
C ALA A 482 21.68 -12.34 2.66
N LYS A 483 22.66 -13.22 2.36
CA LYS A 483 22.89 -13.70 1.00
C LYS A 483 21.73 -14.55 0.46
N GLU A 484 21.13 -15.42 1.30
CA GLU A 484 19.96 -16.23 0.92
C GLU A 484 18.72 -15.38 0.63
N LEU A 485 18.58 -14.24 1.31
CA LEU A 485 17.47 -13.30 1.16
C LEU A 485 17.76 -12.16 0.19
N ASP A 486 18.94 -12.13 -0.41
CA ASP A 486 19.42 -11.06 -1.30
C ASP A 486 19.34 -9.66 -0.64
N LEU A 487 19.75 -9.55 0.63
CA LEU A 487 19.72 -8.32 1.41
C LEU A 487 21.12 -7.74 1.59
N SER A 488 21.24 -6.42 1.48
CA SER A 488 22.49 -5.69 1.79
C SER A 488 22.56 -5.35 3.28
N LEU A 489 23.65 -5.75 3.92
CA LEU A 489 23.96 -5.36 5.29
C LEU A 489 24.88 -4.13 5.37
N GLU A 490 25.12 -3.44 4.26
CA GLU A 490 25.95 -2.23 4.24
C GLU A 490 25.43 -1.18 5.23
N GLY A 491 26.31 -0.71 6.14
CA GLY A 491 25.97 0.27 7.17
C GLY A 491 25.05 -0.26 8.29
N ILE A 492 24.88 -1.58 8.43
CA ILE A 492 24.22 -2.24 9.56
C ILE A 492 25.30 -2.86 10.45
N GLU A 493 25.30 -2.49 11.74
CA GLU A 493 26.21 -3.07 12.73
C GLU A 493 25.77 -4.50 13.08
N VAL A 494 26.71 -5.47 13.01
CA VAL A 494 26.49 -6.85 13.47
C VAL A 494 27.31 -7.09 14.72
N VAL A 495 26.66 -7.49 15.81
CA VAL A 495 27.29 -7.75 17.10
C VAL A 495 27.10 -9.22 17.46
N ASN A 496 28.21 -9.95 17.44
CA ASN A 496 28.27 -11.33 17.92
C ASN A 496 28.73 -11.35 19.37
N LEU A 497 27.78 -11.37 20.28
CA LEU A 497 28.02 -11.34 21.72
C LEU A 497 28.95 -12.45 22.26
N ARG A 498 29.20 -13.52 21.48
CA ARG A 498 30.09 -14.62 21.85
C ARG A 498 31.51 -14.45 21.33
N HIS A 499 31.72 -13.47 20.43
CA HIS A 499 33.05 -13.23 19.88
C HIS A 499 33.99 -12.60 20.94
N ASP A 500 35.29 -12.88 20.85
CA ASP A 500 36.30 -12.38 21.80
C ASP A 500 36.40 -10.84 21.79
N ARG A 501 36.13 -10.20 20.66
CA ARG A 501 36.09 -8.73 20.55
C ARG A 501 35.09 -8.09 21.53
N GLU A 502 34.05 -8.82 21.94
CA GLU A 502 33.02 -8.33 22.88
C GLU A 502 33.35 -8.67 24.36
N ALA A 503 34.50 -9.28 24.66
CA ALA A 503 34.86 -9.68 26.01
C ALA A 503 34.85 -8.51 26.98
N SER A 504 35.46 -7.39 26.62
CA SER A 504 35.50 -6.19 27.48
C SER A 504 34.10 -5.58 27.68
N ARG A 505 33.22 -5.64 26.63
CA ARG A 505 31.86 -5.17 26.74
C ARG A 505 31.05 -6.09 27.67
N ARG A 506 31.18 -7.42 27.52
CA ARG A 506 30.54 -8.39 28.44
C ARG A 506 30.95 -8.18 29.89
N GLU A 507 32.25 -8.01 30.17
CA GLU A 507 32.73 -7.77 31.51
C GLU A 507 32.18 -6.45 32.13
N ARG A 508 32.18 -5.38 31.33
CA ARG A 508 31.58 -4.09 31.76
C ARG A 508 30.11 -4.23 32.10
N TYR A 509 29.32 -4.89 31.25
CA TYR A 509 27.91 -5.13 31.49
C TYR A 509 27.64 -6.04 32.66
N ALA A 510 28.44 -7.09 32.85
CA ALA A 510 28.36 -7.97 34.03
C ALA A 510 28.60 -7.23 35.34
N ARG A 511 29.58 -6.33 35.38
CA ARG A 511 29.85 -5.48 36.58
C ARG A 511 28.64 -4.60 36.92
N ILE A 512 28.09 -3.91 35.92
CA ILE A 512 26.93 -3.05 36.10
C ILE A 512 25.70 -3.84 36.56
N LEU A 513 25.43 -5.00 35.94
CA LEU A 513 24.31 -5.87 36.36
C LEU A 513 24.52 -6.40 37.79
N ASN A 514 25.72 -6.83 38.13
CA ASN A 514 26.05 -7.29 39.47
C ASN A 514 25.85 -6.16 40.50
N ASP A 515 26.37 -4.95 40.24
CA ASP A 515 26.19 -3.80 41.12
C ASP A 515 24.72 -3.46 41.37
N LYS A 516 23.87 -3.59 40.33
CA LYS A 516 22.43 -3.38 40.45
C LYS A 516 21.72 -4.45 41.29
N ARG A 517 22.16 -5.73 41.21
CA ARG A 517 21.44 -6.90 41.71
C ARG A 517 22.16 -7.70 42.82
N GLN A 518 23.32 -7.26 43.27
CA GLN A 518 24.08 -7.95 44.32
C GLN A 518 23.27 -8.18 45.62
N ARG A 519 22.35 -7.27 45.94
CA ARG A 519 21.48 -7.46 47.12
C ARG A 519 20.34 -8.46 46.90
N GLU A 520 20.14 -8.89 45.66
CA GLU A 520 19.21 -9.96 45.26
C GLU A 520 19.92 -11.31 45.12
N GLY A 521 21.20 -11.37 45.51
CA GLY A 521 22.00 -12.59 45.51
C GLY A 521 22.79 -12.88 44.24
N TYR A 522 22.85 -11.93 43.29
CA TYR A 522 23.67 -12.09 42.07
C TYR A 522 25.16 -12.04 42.38
N THR A 523 25.92 -13.04 41.94
CA THR A 523 27.38 -13.00 41.88
C THR A 523 27.86 -12.39 40.58
N PHE A 524 29.13 -11.98 40.54
CA PHE A 524 29.74 -11.47 39.29
C PHE A 524 29.79 -12.57 38.20
N GLU A 525 30.13 -13.81 38.61
CA GLU A 525 30.18 -14.93 37.67
C GLU A 525 28.80 -15.18 37.03
N GLU A 526 27.71 -15.21 37.81
CA GLU A 526 26.36 -15.36 37.28
C GLU A 526 25.97 -14.18 36.35
N ALA A 527 26.34 -12.96 36.73
CA ALA A 527 26.09 -11.80 35.86
C ALA A 527 26.89 -11.88 34.56
N ASN A 528 28.14 -12.38 34.58
CA ASN A 528 28.95 -12.55 33.40
C ASN A 528 28.43 -13.67 32.49
N ASP A 529 27.96 -14.77 33.04
CA ASP A 529 27.34 -15.85 32.25
C ASP A 529 26.08 -15.39 31.53
N LYS A 530 25.27 -14.52 32.17
CA LYS A 530 24.08 -13.91 31.54
C LYS A 530 24.41 -13.04 30.34
N MET A 531 25.63 -12.49 30.25
CA MET A 531 26.03 -11.68 29.08
C MET A 531 26.22 -12.53 27.80
N PHE A 532 26.19 -13.86 27.90
CA PHE A 532 26.11 -14.74 26.75
C PHE A 532 24.66 -15.02 26.26
N GLU A 533 23.65 -14.44 26.93
CA GLU A 533 22.25 -14.46 26.55
C GLU A 533 21.87 -13.16 25.82
N ARG A 534 21.24 -13.28 24.64
CA ARG A 534 20.92 -12.14 23.75
C ARG A 534 20.13 -11.03 24.45
N ASN A 535 19.11 -11.40 25.22
CA ASN A 535 18.24 -10.42 25.86
C ASN A 535 18.96 -9.65 26.95
N TYR A 536 19.81 -10.32 27.76
CA TYR A 536 20.63 -9.61 28.75
C TYR A 536 21.63 -8.69 28.07
N PHE A 537 22.40 -9.18 27.10
CA PHE A 537 23.39 -8.37 26.42
C PHE A 537 22.77 -7.17 25.71
N GLY A 538 21.69 -7.39 24.91
CA GLY A 538 21.05 -6.33 24.16
C GLY A 538 20.36 -5.30 25.04
N MET A 539 19.69 -5.69 26.12
CA MET A 539 19.12 -4.76 27.07
C MET A 539 20.21 -3.99 27.84
N MET A 540 21.35 -4.60 28.14
CA MET A 540 22.52 -3.91 28.71
C MET A 540 23.12 -2.88 27.75
N MET A 541 23.06 -3.10 26.41
CA MET A 541 23.44 -2.06 25.45
C MET A 541 22.59 -0.81 25.61
N VAL A 542 21.28 -0.98 25.80
CA VAL A 542 20.36 0.16 26.01
C VAL A 542 20.54 0.77 27.40
N GLU A 543 20.74 -0.03 28.44
CA GLU A 543 20.96 0.44 29.80
C GLU A 543 22.20 1.34 29.90
N THR A 544 23.26 0.97 29.21
CA THR A 544 24.55 1.67 29.22
C THR A 544 24.66 2.80 28.19
N GLY A 545 23.67 2.96 27.32
CA GLY A 545 23.70 3.97 26.27
C GLY A 545 24.54 3.58 25.02
N ASP A 546 24.92 2.31 24.89
CA ASP A 546 25.58 1.80 23.69
C ASP A 546 24.56 1.66 22.52
N ALA A 547 23.28 1.58 22.86
CA ALA A 547 22.14 1.68 21.93
C ALA A 547 20.99 2.46 22.59
N ASP A 548 19.98 2.83 21.81
CA ASP A 548 18.90 3.72 22.26
C ASP A 548 17.59 2.96 22.48
N ALA A 549 17.37 1.84 21.75
CA ALA A 549 16.21 0.99 21.91
C ALA A 549 16.54 -0.49 21.60
N PHE A 550 15.66 -1.40 22.04
CA PHE A 550 15.83 -2.85 21.86
C PHE A 550 14.52 -3.53 21.50
N ILE A 551 14.56 -4.45 20.51
CA ILE A 551 13.41 -5.23 20.04
C ILE A 551 13.73 -6.73 20.09
N THR A 552 12.79 -7.55 20.61
CA THR A 552 12.92 -9.01 20.74
C THR A 552 11.54 -9.68 20.77
N GLY A 553 11.45 -10.99 20.49
CA GLY A 553 10.20 -11.75 20.69
C GLY A 553 10.02 -12.99 19.84
N LEU A 554 10.72 -13.11 18.71
CA LEU A 554 10.47 -14.19 17.73
C LEU A 554 10.90 -15.58 18.20
N TYR A 555 11.89 -15.68 19.08
CA TYR A 555 12.42 -16.97 19.56
C TYR A 555 12.26 -17.19 21.06
N THR A 556 11.94 -16.15 21.82
CA THR A 556 11.96 -16.23 23.27
C THR A 556 10.55 -16.18 23.84
N LYS A 557 10.25 -17.04 24.82
CA LYS A 557 8.98 -16.96 25.56
C LYS A 557 8.84 -15.60 26.22
N TYR A 558 7.71 -14.97 26.04
CA TYR A 558 7.41 -13.63 26.55
C TYR A 558 7.70 -13.45 28.05
N SER A 559 7.39 -14.47 28.86
CA SER A 559 7.65 -14.46 30.31
C SER A 559 9.14 -14.34 30.67
N ASN A 560 10.02 -14.96 29.85
CA ASN A 560 11.47 -14.85 30.09
C ASN A 560 12.00 -13.47 29.75
N THR A 561 11.50 -12.88 28.68
CA THR A 561 11.88 -11.52 28.26
C THR A 561 11.44 -10.47 29.28
N ILE A 562 10.22 -10.61 29.84
CA ILE A 562 9.71 -9.77 30.93
C ILE A 562 10.65 -9.83 32.13
N LYS A 563 11.09 -11.03 32.51
CA LYS A 563 12.01 -11.20 33.64
C LYS A 563 13.31 -10.42 33.41
N VAL A 564 13.92 -10.59 32.23
CA VAL A 564 15.18 -9.88 31.89
C VAL A 564 14.99 -8.35 31.90
N ALA A 565 13.87 -7.86 31.35
CA ALA A 565 13.58 -6.43 31.33
C ALA A 565 13.47 -5.84 32.74
N LYS A 566 12.80 -6.55 33.66
CA LYS A 566 12.74 -6.14 35.08
C LYS A 566 14.11 -6.16 35.74
N GLU A 567 14.93 -7.17 35.49
CA GLU A 567 16.27 -7.33 36.09
C GLU A 567 17.27 -6.31 35.54
N VAL A 568 17.26 -6.01 34.27
CA VAL A 568 18.25 -5.12 33.63
C VAL A 568 17.81 -3.67 33.67
N ILE A 569 16.61 -3.40 33.16
CA ILE A 569 16.09 -2.05 32.91
C ILE A 569 15.38 -1.49 34.14
N GLY A 570 14.47 -2.28 34.72
CA GLY A 570 13.62 -1.84 35.82
C GLY A 570 12.40 -1.04 35.35
N LEU A 571 11.56 -0.69 36.34
CA LEU A 571 10.33 0.06 36.13
C LEU A 571 10.54 1.56 36.24
N GLN A 572 9.69 2.34 35.60
CA GLN A 572 9.66 3.79 35.78
C GLN A 572 9.33 4.15 37.24
N ASP A 573 9.91 5.23 37.72
CA ASP A 573 9.66 5.72 39.09
C ASP A 573 8.17 5.99 39.33
N GLY A 574 7.67 5.51 40.47
CA GLY A 574 6.27 5.66 40.89
C GLY A 574 5.32 4.60 40.32
N PHE A 575 5.86 3.53 39.70
CA PHE A 575 5.10 2.37 39.23
C PHE A 575 5.67 1.06 39.80
N ASP A 576 4.80 0.17 40.25
CA ASP A 576 5.16 -1.19 40.65
C ASP A 576 4.91 -2.22 39.55
N HIS A 577 4.17 -1.82 38.52
CA HIS A 577 3.79 -2.69 37.40
C HIS A 577 4.07 -2.00 36.07
N PHE A 578 4.31 -2.81 35.03
CA PHE A 578 4.29 -2.36 33.66
C PHE A 578 3.24 -3.13 32.88
N ALA A 579 2.82 -2.59 31.76
CA ALA A 579 1.70 -3.11 30.98
C ALA A 579 1.96 -3.02 29.47
N THR A 580 1.07 -3.59 28.70
CA THR A 580 1.09 -3.49 27.24
C THR A 580 -0.20 -2.91 26.70
N MET A 581 -0.05 -2.21 25.59
CA MET A 581 -1.16 -1.63 24.85
C MET A 581 -1.14 -2.10 23.40
N HIS A 582 -2.30 -2.33 22.83
CA HIS A 582 -2.48 -2.37 21.37
C HIS A 582 -3.34 -1.20 20.93
N ILE A 583 -3.02 -0.68 19.74
CA ILE A 583 -3.82 0.35 19.08
C ILE A 583 -4.62 -0.34 18.00
N LEU A 584 -5.94 -0.18 18.02
CA LEU A 584 -6.88 -0.70 17.04
C LEU A 584 -7.37 0.46 16.18
N ASN A 585 -6.96 0.48 14.94
CA ASN A 585 -7.38 1.51 14.01
C ASN A 585 -8.42 0.95 13.04
N SER A 586 -9.63 1.46 13.11
CA SER A 586 -10.78 1.01 12.34
C SER A 586 -11.50 2.17 11.64
N LYS A 587 -12.40 1.87 10.72
CA LYS A 587 -13.29 2.86 10.08
C LYS A 587 -14.12 3.69 11.07
N LYS A 588 -14.29 3.21 12.31
CA LYS A 588 -15.03 3.91 13.38
C LYS A 588 -14.15 4.81 14.24
N GLY A 589 -12.84 4.73 14.09
CA GLY A 589 -11.86 5.49 14.84
C GLY A 589 -10.72 4.65 15.41
N THR A 590 -9.81 5.33 16.11
CA THR A 590 -8.66 4.72 16.77
C THR A 590 -9.00 4.42 18.22
N TYR A 591 -8.76 3.17 18.64
CA TYR A 591 -9.01 2.69 20.00
C TYR A 591 -7.74 2.12 20.61
N PHE A 592 -7.54 2.34 21.90
CA PHE A 592 -6.41 1.85 22.69
C PHE A 592 -6.89 0.78 23.66
N VAL A 593 -6.23 -0.37 23.69
CA VAL A 593 -6.63 -1.52 24.52
C VAL A 593 -5.47 -1.94 25.41
N ALA A 594 -5.67 -2.01 26.72
CA ALA A 594 -4.70 -2.39 27.75
C ALA A 594 -5.35 -3.25 28.89
N ASP A 595 -4.64 -4.10 29.63
CA ASP A 595 -3.33 -4.69 29.35
C ASP A 595 -3.50 -5.94 28.49
N THR A 596 -2.76 -6.05 27.42
CA THR A 596 -3.00 -7.09 26.39
C THR A 596 -2.12 -8.33 26.52
N LEU A 597 -0.96 -8.27 27.26
CA LEU A 597 0.01 -9.38 27.26
C LEU A 597 0.72 -9.64 28.60
N ILE A 598 0.59 -8.84 29.66
CA ILE A 598 1.45 -8.96 30.84
C ILE A 598 0.71 -9.44 32.09
N ASN A 599 -0.30 -8.70 32.56
CA ASN A 599 -0.89 -8.92 33.86
C ASN A 599 -2.06 -9.91 33.77
N ARG A 600 -1.85 -11.16 34.20
CA ARG A 600 -2.84 -12.24 34.06
C ARG A 600 -4.14 -11.96 34.83
N SER A 601 -4.00 -11.57 36.10
CA SER A 601 -5.10 -11.29 37.01
C SER A 601 -4.69 -10.08 37.85
N PRO A 602 -4.82 -8.88 37.28
CA PRO A 602 -4.43 -7.66 38.01
C PRO A 602 -5.35 -7.44 39.20
N ASP A 603 -4.76 -7.08 40.33
CA ASP A 603 -5.47 -6.56 41.50
C ASP A 603 -5.77 -5.06 41.27
N THR A 604 -6.48 -4.47 42.24
CA THR A 604 -6.84 -3.04 42.23
C THR A 604 -5.64 -2.13 41.96
N LYS A 605 -4.50 -2.39 42.63
CA LYS A 605 -3.30 -1.56 42.49
C LYS A 605 -2.70 -1.68 41.06
N THR A 606 -2.62 -2.89 40.55
CA THR A 606 -2.17 -3.16 39.19
C THR A 606 -3.06 -2.47 38.15
N LEU A 607 -4.39 -2.49 38.36
CA LEU A 607 -5.36 -1.81 37.47
C LEU A 607 -5.18 -0.29 37.50
N VAL A 608 -4.89 0.30 38.66
CA VAL A 608 -4.55 1.72 38.77
C VAL A 608 -3.27 2.05 38.00
N ASP A 609 -2.21 1.24 38.16
CA ASP A 609 -0.97 1.42 37.36
C ASP A 609 -1.21 1.31 35.86
N ILE A 610 -2.00 0.34 35.39
CA ILE A 610 -2.37 0.18 33.99
C ILE A 610 -3.08 1.43 33.46
N ALA A 611 -4.02 1.99 34.23
CA ALA A 611 -4.76 3.20 33.85
C ALA A 611 -3.81 4.42 33.75
N ARG A 612 -2.92 4.60 34.70
CA ARG A 612 -1.93 5.70 34.73
C ARG A 612 -0.92 5.59 33.60
N LEU A 613 -0.48 4.36 33.27
CA LEU A 613 0.40 4.10 32.13
C LEU A 613 -0.31 4.33 30.79
N SER A 614 -1.59 3.95 30.70
CA SER A 614 -2.41 4.17 29.50
C SER A 614 -2.60 5.66 29.23
N GLU A 615 -2.87 6.45 30.27
CA GLU A 615 -3.01 7.91 30.14
C GLU A 615 -1.72 8.54 29.58
N LYS A 616 -0.55 8.18 30.14
CA LYS A 616 0.73 8.64 29.62
C LYS A 616 0.97 8.21 28.16
N ALA A 617 0.60 7.00 27.79
CA ALA A 617 0.76 6.48 26.44
C ALA A 617 -0.13 7.21 25.43
N LEU A 618 -1.39 7.56 25.78
CA LEU A 618 -2.25 8.31 24.89
C LEU A 618 -1.68 9.70 24.58
N HIS A 619 -1.19 10.40 25.60
CA HIS A 619 -0.52 11.69 25.40
C HIS A 619 0.75 11.57 24.55
N PHE A 620 1.49 10.49 24.69
CA PHE A 620 2.63 10.18 23.82
C PHE A 620 2.22 10.07 22.34
N PHE A 621 1.05 9.48 22.05
CA PHE A 621 0.48 9.40 20.71
C PHE A 621 -0.37 10.62 20.32
N ASN A 622 -0.32 11.71 21.11
CA ASN A 622 -1.06 12.95 20.89
C ASN A 622 -2.60 12.78 20.86
N HIS A 623 -3.10 11.86 21.69
CA HIS A 623 -4.52 11.62 21.89
C HIS A 623 -4.95 12.04 23.29
N GLU A 624 -6.13 12.71 23.39
CA GLU A 624 -6.74 13.00 24.69
C GLU A 624 -7.38 11.73 25.27
N PRO A 625 -7.01 11.33 26.52
CA PRO A 625 -7.53 10.10 27.11
C PRO A 625 -9.01 10.20 27.48
N VAL A 626 -9.84 9.29 26.94
CA VAL A 626 -11.22 9.04 27.36
C VAL A 626 -11.35 7.54 27.64
N MET A 627 -11.13 7.16 28.90
CA MET A 627 -10.83 5.81 29.31
C MET A 627 -12.04 5.14 29.97
N ALA A 628 -12.39 3.93 29.52
CA ALA A 628 -13.36 3.06 30.18
C ALA A 628 -12.69 1.84 30.79
N MET A 629 -12.85 1.62 32.09
CA MET A 629 -12.46 0.38 32.74
C MET A 629 -13.59 -0.64 32.56
N VAL A 630 -13.31 -1.67 31.76
CA VAL A 630 -14.35 -2.61 31.30
C VAL A 630 -14.51 -3.82 32.25
N SER A 631 -15.73 -4.34 32.28
CA SER A 631 -16.09 -5.52 33.05
C SER A 631 -17.31 -6.19 32.42
N TYR A 632 -17.73 -7.33 32.97
CA TYR A 632 -19.04 -7.93 32.70
C TYR A 632 -20.17 -7.24 33.49
N SER A 633 -19.84 -6.41 34.48
CA SER A 633 -20.74 -5.60 35.30
C SER A 633 -20.87 -4.18 34.79
N ASN A 634 -21.94 -3.48 35.19
CA ASN A 634 -22.13 -2.05 34.95
C ASN A 634 -22.40 -1.35 36.28
N PHE A 635 -21.49 -0.47 36.72
CA PHE A 635 -21.66 0.46 37.85
C PHE A 635 -22.24 -0.18 39.13
N GLY A 636 -21.65 -1.30 39.58
CA GLY A 636 -22.00 -1.98 40.81
C GLY A 636 -23.15 -3.00 40.66
N SER A 637 -23.48 -3.43 39.44
CA SER A 637 -24.46 -4.49 39.23
C SER A 637 -23.98 -5.84 39.77
N ASP A 638 -22.67 -6.05 39.87
CA ASP A 638 -21.99 -7.08 40.63
C ASP A 638 -20.82 -6.47 41.40
N LYS A 639 -20.61 -6.93 42.66
CA LYS A 639 -19.58 -6.38 43.56
C LYS A 639 -18.44 -7.36 43.85
N GLY A 640 -18.49 -8.56 43.27
CA GLY A 640 -17.50 -9.61 43.52
C GLY A 640 -16.43 -9.74 42.43
N GLY A 641 -15.34 -10.40 42.76
CA GLY A 641 -14.27 -10.76 41.83
C GLY A 641 -13.69 -9.56 41.08
N SER A 642 -13.34 -9.72 39.80
CA SER A 642 -12.73 -8.68 39.00
C SER A 642 -13.59 -7.41 38.84
N ALA A 643 -14.92 -7.49 38.98
CA ALA A 643 -15.79 -6.32 38.93
C ALA A 643 -15.56 -5.42 40.18
N GLY A 644 -15.37 -6.04 41.35
CA GLY A 644 -15.02 -5.33 42.59
C GLY A 644 -13.64 -4.64 42.50
N ASP A 645 -12.62 -5.34 41.97
CA ASP A 645 -11.27 -4.78 41.79
C ASP A 645 -11.29 -3.56 40.86
N VAL A 646 -12.06 -3.63 39.77
CA VAL A 646 -12.22 -2.50 38.82
C VAL A 646 -12.94 -1.34 39.48
N HIS A 647 -14.01 -1.61 40.24
CA HIS A 647 -14.76 -0.58 40.95
C HIS A 647 -13.87 0.19 41.95
N GLU A 648 -13.09 -0.54 42.77
CA GLU A 648 -12.17 0.04 43.74
C GLU A 648 -11.07 0.85 43.05
N ALA A 649 -10.54 0.34 41.90
CA ALA A 649 -9.54 1.07 41.10
C ALA A 649 -10.11 2.40 40.57
N ILE A 650 -11.34 2.44 40.11
CA ILE A 650 -12.02 3.68 39.68
C ILE A 650 -12.17 4.64 40.85
N GLU A 651 -12.54 4.21 42.07
CA GLU A 651 -12.65 5.08 43.25
C GLU A 651 -11.29 5.72 43.59
N ILE A 652 -10.19 4.96 43.50
CA ILE A 652 -8.83 5.46 43.72
C ILE A 652 -8.49 6.50 42.65
N LEU A 653 -8.69 6.20 41.38
CA LEU A 653 -8.37 7.10 40.26
C LEU A 653 -9.21 8.38 40.32
N HIS A 654 -10.47 8.31 40.70
CA HIS A 654 -11.33 9.49 40.85
C HIS A 654 -10.86 10.41 42.02
N ARG A 655 -10.29 9.83 43.06
CA ARG A 655 -9.76 10.58 44.19
C ARG A 655 -8.41 11.21 43.85
N GLU A 656 -7.52 10.47 43.20
CA GLU A 656 -6.15 10.92 42.88
C GLU A 656 -6.12 11.82 41.64
N HIS A 657 -6.97 11.59 40.67
CA HIS A 657 -7.04 12.31 39.39
C HIS A 657 -8.46 12.81 39.09
N PRO A 658 -9.00 13.79 39.84
CA PRO A 658 -10.39 14.23 39.77
C PRO A 658 -10.79 14.79 38.41
N ASN A 659 -9.84 15.22 37.58
CA ASN A 659 -10.05 15.81 36.25
C ASN A 659 -9.95 14.81 35.11
N TRP A 660 -9.55 13.55 35.37
CA TRP A 660 -9.45 12.56 34.31
C TRP A 660 -10.81 12.12 33.80
N LEU A 661 -10.89 11.93 32.48
CA LEU A 661 -12.05 11.33 31.83
C LEU A 661 -11.92 9.80 31.87
N ILE A 662 -12.13 9.23 33.06
CA ILE A 662 -12.10 7.79 33.30
C ILE A 662 -13.31 7.40 34.11
N ASP A 663 -13.95 6.29 33.75
CA ASP A 663 -15.07 5.75 34.52
C ASP A 663 -15.27 4.23 34.30
N GLY A 664 -16.08 3.59 35.13
CA GLY A 664 -16.41 2.15 35.12
C GLY A 664 -16.85 1.71 36.51
N GLU A 665 -17.03 0.42 36.74
CA GLU A 665 -16.90 -0.67 35.74
C GLU A 665 -18.08 -0.64 34.78
N MET A 666 -17.84 -0.93 33.51
CA MET A 666 -18.91 -1.02 32.50
C MET A 666 -18.61 -2.05 31.43
N GLN A 667 -19.67 -2.58 30.81
CA GLN A 667 -19.55 -3.50 29.69
C GLN A 667 -19.03 -2.77 28.43
N VAL A 668 -18.31 -3.49 27.56
CA VAL A 668 -17.71 -2.94 26.33
C VAL A 668 -18.74 -2.24 25.43
N ASN A 669 -19.94 -2.81 25.27
CA ASN A 669 -21.02 -2.20 24.48
C ASN A 669 -21.53 -0.88 25.10
N VAL A 670 -21.52 -0.75 26.42
CA VAL A 670 -21.87 0.50 27.12
C VAL A 670 -20.73 1.53 26.94
N ALA A 671 -19.47 1.08 27.04
CA ALA A 671 -18.31 1.94 26.83
C ALA A 671 -18.30 2.55 25.42
N LEU A 672 -18.49 1.75 24.38
CA LEU A 672 -18.37 2.16 22.98
C LEU A 672 -19.65 2.75 22.36
N ASN A 673 -20.79 2.68 23.03
CA ASN A 673 -22.04 3.27 22.58
C ASN A 673 -22.42 4.47 23.47
N ARG A 674 -22.08 5.68 23.05
CA ARG A 674 -22.32 6.91 23.79
C ARG A 674 -23.82 7.10 24.09
N GLU A 675 -24.71 6.89 23.13
CA GLU A 675 -26.15 7.10 23.31
C GLU A 675 -26.73 6.13 24.35
N LEU A 676 -26.33 4.86 24.31
CA LEU A 676 -26.71 3.86 25.30
C LEU A 676 -26.21 4.24 26.67
N ARG A 677 -24.95 4.62 26.80
CA ARG A 677 -24.33 5.01 28.09
C ARG A 677 -25.02 6.25 28.65
N ASP A 678 -25.15 7.30 27.87
CA ASP A 678 -25.72 8.57 28.31
C ASP A 678 -27.18 8.44 28.69
N SER A 679 -27.95 7.58 28.01
CA SER A 679 -29.36 7.33 28.34
C SER A 679 -29.56 6.48 29.60
N LYS A 680 -28.66 5.48 29.84
CA LYS A 680 -28.81 4.53 30.97
C LYS A 680 -28.02 4.98 32.21
N TYR A 681 -26.91 5.66 32.02
CA TYR A 681 -25.97 6.04 33.10
C TYR A 681 -25.57 7.52 32.98
N PRO A 682 -26.53 8.47 33.05
CA PRO A 682 -26.28 9.92 32.87
C PRO A 682 -25.34 10.51 33.94
N PHE A 683 -25.09 9.80 35.01
CA PHE A 683 -24.14 10.18 36.08
C PHE A 683 -22.68 9.90 35.71
N SER A 684 -22.41 9.12 34.65
CA SER A 684 -21.03 8.77 34.26
C SER A 684 -20.21 10.00 33.95
N ARG A 685 -18.96 10.01 34.38
CA ARG A 685 -17.97 11.05 34.04
C ARG A 685 -17.68 11.12 32.55
N LEU A 686 -18.03 10.06 31.80
CA LEU A 686 -17.88 9.99 30.34
C LEU A 686 -19.14 10.47 29.57
N TYR A 687 -20.11 11.10 30.28
CA TYR A 687 -21.32 11.63 29.64
C TYR A 687 -20.96 12.60 28.49
N GLY A 688 -21.55 12.39 27.32
CA GLY A 688 -21.31 13.20 26.12
C GLY A 688 -19.92 13.03 25.47
N LYS A 689 -19.11 12.06 25.92
CA LYS A 689 -17.77 11.78 25.40
C LYS A 689 -17.71 10.46 24.65
N ASP A 690 -16.92 10.39 23.60
CA ASP A 690 -16.63 9.15 22.90
C ASP A 690 -15.39 8.50 23.52
N VAL A 691 -15.54 7.26 23.98
CA VAL A 691 -14.47 6.48 24.59
C VAL A 691 -13.47 6.06 23.49
N ASN A 692 -12.19 6.29 23.74
CA ASN A 692 -11.11 5.85 22.87
C ASN A 692 -10.19 4.80 23.52
N THR A 693 -10.33 4.54 24.83
CA THR A 693 -9.45 3.62 25.54
C THR A 693 -10.23 2.65 26.38
N LEU A 694 -9.91 1.36 26.24
CA LEU A 694 -10.50 0.25 27.00
C LEU A 694 -9.43 -0.41 27.86
N ILE A 695 -9.62 -0.38 29.19
CA ILE A 695 -8.77 -1.08 30.17
C ILE A 695 -9.51 -2.32 30.66
N PHE A 696 -8.94 -3.48 30.38
CA PHE A 696 -9.56 -4.76 30.65
C PHE A 696 -9.22 -5.30 32.06
N PRO A 697 -10.15 -6.07 32.67
CA PRO A 697 -9.99 -6.55 34.05
C PRO A 697 -9.00 -7.72 34.17
N CYS A 698 -8.61 -8.34 33.06
CA CYS A 698 -7.65 -9.43 33.04
C CYS A 698 -7.10 -9.69 31.64
N LEU A 699 -5.94 -10.35 31.58
CA LEU A 699 -5.25 -10.69 30.35
C LEU A 699 -6.12 -11.49 29.38
N SER A 700 -6.86 -12.49 29.88
CA SER A 700 -7.69 -13.36 29.01
C SER A 700 -8.76 -12.55 28.28
N ALA A 701 -9.38 -11.58 28.96
CA ALA A 701 -10.41 -10.74 28.33
C ALA A 701 -9.80 -9.82 27.26
N ALA A 702 -8.71 -9.12 27.56
CA ALA A 702 -8.05 -8.21 26.63
C ALA A 702 -7.50 -8.94 25.41
N ASN A 703 -6.73 -10.03 25.65
CA ASN A 703 -6.08 -10.80 24.59
C ASN A 703 -7.10 -11.43 23.64
N SER A 704 -8.13 -12.08 24.19
CA SER A 704 -9.18 -12.69 23.35
C SER A 704 -9.96 -11.65 22.55
N SER A 705 -10.21 -10.47 23.12
CA SER A 705 -10.98 -9.41 22.45
C SER A 705 -10.22 -8.83 21.25
N TYR A 706 -8.97 -8.45 21.39
CA TYR A 706 -8.23 -7.89 20.25
C TYR A 706 -7.90 -8.95 19.19
N LYS A 707 -7.54 -10.19 19.59
CA LYS A 707 -7.31 -11.32 18.65
C LYS A 707 -8.59 -11.69 17.89
N MET A 708 -9.75 -11.63 18.53
CA MET A 708 -11.04 -11.85 17.87
C MET A 708 -11.34 -10.74 16.83
N LEU A 709 -11.06 -9.48 17.17
CA LEU A 709 -11.20 -8.37 16.23
C LEU A 709 -10.23 -8.52 15.06
N GLN A 710 -8.98 -8.91 15.30
CA GLN A 710 -7.99 -9.20 14.26
C GLN A 710 -8.46 -10.27 13.28
N ALA A 711 -9.07 -11.34 13.79
CA ALA A 711 -9.54 -12.46 12.98
C ALA A 711 -10.83 -12.16 12.19
N LEU A 712 -11.75 -11.36 12.76
CA LEU A 712 -13.08 -11.10 12.18
C LEU A 712 -13.18 -9.80 11.39
N SER A 713 -12.26 -8.87 11.59
CA SER A 713 -12.28 -7.54 10.97
C SER A 713 -10.96 -7.25 10.24
N PRO A 714 -10.77 -7.82 9.05
CA PRO A 714 -9.54 -7.66 8.28
C PRO A 714 -9.24 -6.20 7.90
N ASP A 715 -10.26 -5.32 7.97
CA ASP A 715 -10.13 -3.87 7.75
C ASP A 715 -9.64 -3.11 9.00
N THR A 716 -9.44 -3.79 10.14
CA THR A 716 -8.93 -3.16 11.36
C THR A 716 -7.43 -3.39 11.44
N GLU A 717 -6.69 -2.30 11.38
CA GLU A 717 -5.24 -2.32 11.57
C GLU A 717 -4.90 -2.36 13.07
N ILE A 718 -3.97 -3.24 13.45
CA ILE A 718 -3.60 -3.44 14.85
C ILE A 718 -2.10 -3.18 15.01
N PHE A 719 -1.77 -2.22 15.88
CA PHE A 719 -0.40 -1.87 16.24
C PHE A 719 -0.05 -2.37 17.63
N GLY A 720 1.11 -2.91 17.77
CA GLY A 720 1.62 -3.34 19.05
C GLY A 720 2.25 -4.74 19.01
N PRO A 721 2.60 -5.28 20.17
CA PRO A 721 2.38 -4.70 21.52
C PRO A 721 3.31 -3.54 21.84
N ILE A 722 2.76 -2.49 22.44
CA ILE A 722 3.50 -1.32 22.91
C ILE A 722 3.76 -1.50 24.41
N GLN A 723 5.03 -1.45 24.81
CA GLN A 723 5.41 -1.60 26.22
C GLN A 723 5.26 -0.26 26.96
N MET A 724 4.67 -0.29 28.13
CA MET A 724 4.45 0.89 28.98
C MET A 724 5.03 0.66 30.37
N GLY A 725 5.79 1.61 30.90
CA GLY A 725 6.26 1.58 32.30
C GLY A 725 7.66 1.01 32.53
N LEU A 726 8.43 0.72 31.48
CA LEU A 726 9.86 0.41 31.58
C LEU A 726 10.70 1.71 31.55
N ASN A 727 11.85 1.72 32.24
CA ASN A 727 12.73 2.89 32.32
C ASN A 727 13.41 3.24 30.98
N LYS A 728 13.56 2.29 30.08
CA LYS A 728 14.22 2.46 28.79
C LYS A 728 13.37 1.86 27.70
N PRO A 729 13.57 2.28 26.43
CA PRO A 729 12.82 1.79 25.27
C PRO A 729 13.13 0.32 24.95
N ILE A 730 12.37 -0.57 25.53
CA ILE A 730 12.44 -2.02 25.29
C ILE A 730 11.07 -2.47 24.80
N HIS A 731 11.02 -3.02 23.61
CA HIS A 731 9.77 -3.47 23.01
C HIS A 731 9.82 -4.95 22.67
N PHE A 732 8.71 -5.62 22.94
CA PHE A 732 8.54 -7.05 22.66
C PHE A 732 7.56 -7.20 21.49
N ILE A 733 7.83 -8.15 20.62
CA ILE A 733 6.96 -8.52 19.51
C ILE A 733 6.40 -9.92 19.72
N ASP A 734 5.32 -10.25 19.01
CA ASP A 734 4.75 -11.61 19.02
C ASP A 734 5.57 -12.51 18.06
N PHE A 735 5.60 -13.82 18.30
CA PHE A 735 6.29 -14.78 17.46
C PHE A 735 5.70 -14.87 16.02
N GLU A 736 4.45 -14.45 15.84
CA GLU A 736 3.75 -14.38 14.55
C GLU A 736 3.90 -13.01 13.86
N SER A 737 4.65 -12.05 14.44
CA SER A 737 4.79 -10.71 13.89
C SER A 737 5.35 -10.72 12.48
N SER A 738 4.64 -10.07 11.56
CA SER A 738 5.08 -9.82 10.19
C SER A 738 6.24 -8.83 10.14
N VAL A 739 6.88 -8.68 9.00
CA VAL A 739 7.91 -7.65 8.79
C VAL A 739 7.36 -6.26 9.04
N GLN A 740 6.12 -6.00 8.61
CA GLN A 740 5.46 -4.71 8.84
C GLN A 740 5.17 -4.43 10.31
N ASP A 741 4.75 -5.44 11.08
CA ASP A 741 4.55 -5.29 12.53
C ASP A 741 5.86 -4.93 13.24
N ILE A 742 6.97 -5.61 12.86
CA ILE A 742 8.30 -5.32 13.41
C ILE A 742 8.73 -3.89 13.05
N LEU A 743 8.48 -3.46 11.82
CA LEU A 743 8.79 -2.10 11.36
C LEU A 743 8.01 -1.05 12.14
N ASN A 744 6.71 -1.27 12.36
CA ASN A 744 5.86 -0.38 13.15
C ASN A 744 6.33 -0.29 14.61
N VAL A 745 6.65 -1.43 15.24
CA VAL A 745 7.20 -1.45 16.61
C VAL A 745 8.58 -0.79 16.65
N THR A 746 9.38 -0.91 15.59
CA THR A 746 10.68 -0.21 15.48
C THR A 746 10.50 1.31 15.48
N ALA A 747 9.57 1.83 14.72
CA ALA A 747 9.27 3.26 14.70
C ALA A 747 8.78 3.76 16.07
N ILE A 748 7.93 2.99 16.76
CA ILE A 748 7.49 3.29 18.15
C ILE A 748 8.69 3.30 19.12
N ALA A 749 9.59 2.32 18.99
CA ALA A 749 10.79 2.24 19.85
C ALA A 749 11.72 3.45 19.65
N VAL A 750 11.85 3.93 18.43
CA VAL A 750 12.60 5.16 18.11
C VAL A 750 11.95 6.38 18.75
N ILE A 751 10.62 6.54 18.66
CA ILE A 751 9.91 7.67 19.27
C ILE A 751 10.02 7.62 20.82
N ASP A 752 9.92 6.42 21.40
CA ASP A 752 10.10 6.23 22.84
C ASP A 752 11.53 6.65 23.26
N ALA A 753 12.56 6.31 22.47
CA ALA A 753 13.93 6.76 22.70
C ALA A 753 14.07 8.29 22.60
N ILE A 754 13.46 8.93 21.61
CA ILE A 754 13.44 10.40 21.46
C ILE A 754 12.80 11.07 22.69
N THR A 755 11.72 10.49 23.20
CA THR A 755 10.98 11.04 24.35
C THR A 755 11.78 10.88 25.65
N ASN A 756 12.50 9.78 25.80
CA ASN A 756 13.34 9.54 26.98
C ASN A 756 14.58 10.43 27.06
N GLU A 757 15.11 10.91 25.92
CA GLU A 757 16.21 11.90 25.90
C GLU A 757 15.78 13.30 26.37
N LYS A 758 14.49 13.62 26.29
CA LYS A 758 13.96 14.94 26.68
C LYS A 758 13.61 15.01 28.17
N LYS A 759 13.68 13.89 28.89
CA LYS A 759 13.51 13.80 30.36
C LYS A 759 14.86 13.90 31.06
#